data_3758f316d685e05303b12f5628c098ec
#
_entry.id   3758f316d685e05303b12f5628c098ec
#
_cell.length_a   1.000
_cell.length_b   1.000
_cell.length_c   1.000
_cell.angle_alpha   90.00
_cell.angle_beta   90.00
_cell.angle_gamma   90.00
#
_symmetry.space_group_name_H-M   'P 1'
#
loop_
_entity.id
_entity.type
_entity.pdbx_description
1 polymer ?
#
loop_
_entity_poly.entity_id
_entity_poly.type
_entity_poly.pdbx_seq_one_letter_code
_entity_poly.pdbx_strand_id
1 'polypeptide(L)'
;MDDLYSEIRERSKQDYGQKFEEWAPRILVDQYSDRTHFIFELIQNAEDAGATYVTFSLYPDRLVLCHNGKPFTEADIQGICGIRSTKDEPESGKIGRFGIGFKSVYAYTKTPRIYSGQYSFRICNLVLPYAEENEATGDDTILILPFDGEVNPETAYNEIGDALKKYLSSDVLFALCNVRNISCKIYPDENEWSVSKEFTQVDNGVDKVLLTQKPIDSAKKLLVFRTQDKQPILIGYELETDGQGKDRVIPTEQHYLYVFFQTAVETHQTFYIHVPFSTTPARDNVRHNEVNQFLAEKLAALFADSVRWLLKNGYVTLEFLNEVYPILDTCKEENLRGIHEMGLALLRDGLALLPTEEGGYCSIQNAMLPYAKNIADNITQSILQKEYGDTACWVKADVCLGVNEHLMMYLTHHFGLPVLRWRDVLPRLTAEILENQSDEWLLNLFETIYSTCTGVFRSKEKVDAKGIPFVRLQDGSHIRCQYDGMAQVYLNNPTSCKNKISAAILQDQRGRNFYVDALGIEEYNAIRELKDDVLCFYGEDSDDTDIQFEDNLEHFELIERALKENAAEVQRILANVPIVWDGHRWKKPADCYIPSDFLDRSDPAVQAVLGQMDVSWVSEDYRGNVPAEVFEKIGCNVGIKDVFVDHYAYNNHLRKADASFFEMLQKRVLYKRCQRVDYPETWDMYHSIDHLQDILCSNSVEMSVKVVDLINEKVKKHPLYGKMTGSHSKAFNTTTTDSVNHIPSMLALELSSTKWLYDKTGTLQSPSDIKK
;
A
#
# COMPACT_ATOMS: atom_id res chain seq x y z
N MET A 1 73.96 -11.73 -19.91
CA MET A 1 72.54 -12.19 -20.05
C MET A 1 72.51 -13.70 -20.27
N ASP A 2 73.26 -14.28 -21.16
CA ASP A 2 73.32 -15.74 -21.36
C ASP A 2 73.70 -16.49 -20.10
N ASP A 3 74.55 -15.93 -19.24
CA ASP A 3 74.95 -16.53 -17.97
C ASP A 3 73.74 -16.60 -17.01
N LEU A 4 72.93 -15.53 -16.88
CA LEU A 4 71.75 -15.52 -16.03
C LEU A 4 70.72 -16.57 -16.46
N TYR A 5 70.43 -16.63 -17.76
CA TYR A 5 69.47 -17.66 -18.25
C TYR A 5 70.01 -19.08 -18.07
N SER A 6 71.32 -19.29 -18.17
CA SER A 6 71.98 -20.56 -17.93
C SER A 6 71.88 -20.95 -16.45
N GLU A 7 72.14 -20.04 -15.53
CA GLU A 7 71.98 -20.24 -14.09
C GLU A 7 70.53 -20.63 -13.71
N ILE A 8 69.55 -19.92 -14.24
CA ILE A 8 68.12 -20.22 -14.02
C ILE A 8 67.76 -21.61 -14.56
N ARG A 9 68.23 -21.98 -15.76
CA ARG A 9 67.99 -23.31 -16.33
C ARG A 9 68.59 -24.45 -15.47
N GLU A 10 69.87 -24.29 -15.02
CA GLU A 10 70.51 -25.31 -14.16
C GLU A 10 69.80 -25.44 -12.82
N ARG A 11 69.41 -24.32 -12.21
CA ARG A 11 68.65 -24.31 -10.95
C ARG A 11 67.30 -24.97 -11.15
N SER A 12 66.54 -24.67 -12.20
CA SER A 12 65.26 -25.27 -12.50
C SER A 12 65.34 -26.77 -12.72
N LYS A 13 66.39 -27.24 -13.40
CA LYS A 13 66.66 -28.70 -13.56
C LYS A 13 66.94 -29.39 -12.23
N GLN A 14 67.63 -28.73 -11.30
CA GLN A 14 67.92 -29.25 -9.96
C GLN A 14 66.68 -29.31 -9.08
N ASP A 15 65.88 -28.22 -9.10
CA ASP A 15 64.73 -28.07 -8.21
C ASP A 15 63.54 -28.99 -8.63
N TYR A 16 63.35 -29.19 -9.94
CA TYR A 16 62.17 -29.90 -10.46
C TYR A 16 62.44 -31.31 -10.99
N GLY A 17 63.70 -31.72 -11.16
CA GLY A 17 64.11 -33.03 -11.64
C GLY A 17 63.82 -33.27 -13.13
N GLN A 18 64.45 -34.40 -13.69
CA GLN A 18 64.38 -34.65 -15.15
C GLN A 18 62.98 -35.04 -15.69
N LYS A 19 62.03 -35.42 -14.81
CA LYS A 19 60.68 -35.79 -15.23
C LYS A 19 59.64 -34.68 -15.10
N PHE A 20 60.10 -33.45 -14.84
CA PHE A 20 59.25 -32.30 -14.67
C PHE A 20 58.32 -32.06 -15.92
N GLU A 21 58.89 -32.26 -17.07
CA GLU A 21 58.15 -32.05 -18.36
C GLU A 21 56.93 -32.97 -18.53
N GLU A 22 56.89 -34.13 -17.82
CA GLU A 22 55.80 -35.09 -17.95
C GLU A 22 54.57 -34.76 -17.04
N TRP A 23 54.78 -34.13 -15.89
CA TRP A 23 53.68 -33.91 -14.94
C TRP A 23 53.25 -32.43 -14.78
N ALA A 24 54.12 -31.47 -15.02
CA ALA A 24 53.81 -30.07 -14.81
C ALA A 24 52.68 -29.54 -15.71
N PRO A 25 52.58 -29.92 -17.01
CA PRO A 25 51.46 -29.51 -17.83
C PRO A 25 50.10 -29.96 -17.29
N ARG A 26 50.03 -31.15 -16.67
CA ARG A 26 48.77 -31.69 -16.14
C ARG A 26 48.27 -30.92 -14.91
N ILE A 27 49.16 -30.49 -14.00
CA ILE A 27 48.77 -29.71 -12.82
C ILE A 27 48.24 -28.34 -13.21
N LEU A 28 48.74 -27.76 -14.31
CA LEU A 28 48.35 -26.42 -14.72
C LEU A 28 47.02 -26.40 -15.48
N VAL A 29 46.71 -27.45 -16.23
CA VAL A 29 45.45 -27.58 -16.95
C VAL A 29 44.26 -27.77 -16.00
N ASP A 30 44.47 -28.51 -14.89
CA ASP A 30 43.41 -28.81 -13.92
C ASP A 30 43.07 -27.66 -12.98
N GLN A 31 43.86 -26.59 -12.92
CA GLN A 31 43.62 -25.45 -12.00
C GLN A 31 42.63 -24.39 -12.50
N TYR A 32 42.45 -24.29 -13.78
CA TYR A 32 41.55 -23.28 -14.38
C TYR A 32 40.47 -23.96 -15.23
N SER A 33 39.24 -23.80 -14.82
CA SER A 33 38.08 -24.27 -15.62
C SER A 33 37.89 -23.49 -16.93
N ASP A 34 38.41 -22.28 -17.00
CA ASP A 34 38.40 -21.41 -18.18
C ASP A 34 39.84 -21.12 -18.64
N ARG A 35 40.23 -21.62 -19.80
CA ARG A 35 41.57 -21.44 -20.41
C ARG A 35 41.88 -19.98 -20.70
N THR A 36 40.88 -19.14 -20.93
CA THR A 36 41.06 -17.71 -21.29
C THR A 36 41.33 -16.81 -20.08
N HIS A 37 41.28 -17.36 -18.87
CA HIS A 37 41.54 -16.61 -17.62
C HIS A 37 42.93 -15.92 -17.57
N PHE A 38 43.89 -16.41 -18.37
CA PHE A 38 45.22 -15.81 -18.46
C PHE A 38 45.20 -14.33 -18.87
N ILE A 39 44.15 -13.87 -19.58
CA ILE A 39 43.96 -12.48 -19.96
C ILE A 39 43.95 -11.58 -18.71
N PHE A 40 43.21 -11.95 -17.68
CA PHE A 40 43.16 -11.23 -16.42
C PHE A 40 44.49 -11.28 -15.68
N GLU A 41 45.18 -12.42 -15.72
CA GLU A 41 46.49 -12.56 -15.08
C GLU A 41 47.56 -11.66 -15.77
N LEU A 42 47.48 -11.50 -17.09
CA LEU A 42 48.35 -10.57 -17.82
C LEU A 42 48.07 -9.11 -17.47
N ILE A 43 46.81 -8.70 -17.41
CA ILE A 43 46.42 -7.34 -16.98
C ILE A 43 46.86 -7.12 -15.52
N GLN A 44 46.72 -8.08 -14.66
CA GLN A 44 47.15 -8.02 -13.27
C GLN A 44 48.67 -7.85 -13.12
N ASN A 45 49.46 -8.56 -13.94
CA ASN A 45 50.90 -8.40 -13.96
C ASN A 45 51.32 -6.99 -14.45
N ALA A 46 50.60 -6.44 -15.42
CA ALA A 46 50.85 -5.05 -15.89
C ALA A 46 50.48 -4.05 -14.78
N GLU A 47 49.35 -4.26 -14.06
CA GLU A 47 48.97 -3.43 -12.91
C GLU A 47 50.01 -3.50 -11.79
N ASP A 48 50.50 -4.68 -11.42
CA ASP A 48 51.58 -4.86 -10.43
C ASP A 48 52.91 -4.23 -10.86
N ALA A 49 53.15 -4.15 -12.18
CA ALA A 49 54.31 -3.43 -12.74
C ALA A 49 54.11 -1.89 -12.79
N GLY A 50 52.94 -1.39 -12.41
CA GLY A 50 52.59 0.03 -12.42
C GLY A 50 52.34 0.56 -13.84
N ALA A 51 51.93 -0.29 -14.76
CA ALA A 51 51.54 0.13 -16.12
C ALA A 51 50.37 1.07 -16.12
N THR A 52 50.34 2.04 -17.01
CA THR A 52 49.23 2.96 -17.22
C THR A 52 48.38 2.56 -18.43
N TYR A 53 48.94 1.79 -19.34
CA TYR A 53 48.21 1.21 -20.45
C TYR A 53 48.59 -0.25 -20.72
N VAL A 54 47.65 -1.00 -21.32
CA VAL A 54 47.82 -2.36 -21.82
C VAL A 54 47.20 -2.45 -23.22
N THR A 55 47.96 -3.01 -24.15
CA THR A 55 47.45 -3.24 -25.51
C THR A 55 47.52 -4.72 -25.87
N PHE A 56 46.41 -5.23 -26.37
CA PHE A 56 46.30 -6.58 -26.93
C PHE A 56 46.24 -6.50 -28.46
N SER A 57 47.07 -7.26 -29.13
CA SER A 57 47.03 -7.42 -30.58
C SER A 57 46.89 -8.92 -30.89
N LEU A 58 45.73 -9.33 -31.35
CA LEU A 58 45.43 -10.73 -31.68
C LEU A 58 45.63 -10.97 -33.17
N TYR A 59 46.53 -11.88 -33.49
CA TYR A 59 46.83 -12.37 -34.83
C TYR A 59 46.37 -13.84 -34.99
N PRO A 60 46.17 -14.33 -36.19
CA PRO A 60 45.73 -15.74 -36.38
C PRO A 60 46.70 -16.79 -35.83
N ASP A 61 47.97 -16.43 -35.61
CA ASP A 61 49.04 -17.34 -35.16
C ASP A 61 49.60 -16.99 -33.79
N ARG A 62 49.19 -15.86 -33.19
CA ARG A 62 49.75 -15.39 -31.90
C ARG A 62 48.92 -14.30 -31.24
N LEU A 63 49.03 -14.14 -29.92
CA LEU A 63 48.63 -12.97 -29.18
C LEU A 63 49.87 -12.15 -28.79
N VAL A 64 49.80 -10.83 -28.96
CA VAL A 64 50.83 -9.87 -28.50
C VAL A 64 50.20 -8.98 -27.45
N LEU A 65 50.85 -8.89 -26.28
CA LEU A 65 50.49 -7.93 -25.24
C LEU A 65 51.63 -6.96 -25.08
N CYS A 66 51.34 -5.66 -24.95
CA CYS A 66 52.29 -4.58 -24.69
C CYS A 66 51.81 -3.73 -23.50
N HIS A 67 52.71 -3.34 -22.60
CA HIS A 67 52.43 -2.41 -21.51
C HIS A 67 53.65 -1.61 -21.11
N ASN A 68 53.44 -0.39 -20.57
CA ASN A 68 54.48 0.54 -20.15
C ASN A 68 54.86 0.44 -18.65
N GLY A 69 54.58 -0.69 -18.02
CA GLY A 69 54.99 -0.89 -16.63
C GLY A 69 56.53 -0.98 -16.47
N LYS A 70 56.99 -0.98 -15.23
CA LYS A 70 58.42 -1.13 -14.93
C LYS A 70 58.98 -2.37 -15.63
N PRO A 71 60.16 -2.23 -16.31
CA PRO A 71 60.82 -3.36 -16.93
C PRO A 71 61.17 -4.45 -15.93
N PHE A 72 61.27 -5.67 -16.42
CA PHE A 72 61.65 -6.84 -15.61
C PHE A 72 63.04 -6.63 -14.97
N THR A 73 63.16 -7.14 -13.76
CA THR A 73 64.42 -7.35 -13.04
C THR A 73 64.82 -8.82 -13.10
N GLU A 74 66.06 -9.13 -12.65
CA GLU A 74 66.52 -10.54 -12.53
C GLU A 74 65.60 -11.38 -11.63
N ALA A 75 65.10 -10.76 -10.54
CA ALA A 75 64.13 -11.42 -9.66
C ALA A 75 62.80 -11.75 -10.33
N ASP A 76 62.31 -10.86 -11.23
CA ASP A 76 61.12 -11.09 -12.01
C ASP A 76 61.27 -12.24 -13.00
N ILE A 77 62.46 -12.33 -13.66
CA ILE A 77 62.79 -13.46 -14.54
C ILE A 77 62.85 -14.78 -13.77
N GLN A 78 63.52 -14.76 -12.60
CA GLN A 78 63.52 -15.95 -11.72
C GLN A 78 62.11 -16.34 -11.26
N GLY A 79 61.26 -15.35 -10.93
CA GLY A 79 59.86 -15.54 -10.54
C GLY A 79 59.01 -16.14 -11.66
N ILE A 80 59.08 -15.57 -12.88
CA ILE A 80 58.28 -16.02 -14.03
C ILE A 80 58.73 -17.40 -14.54
N CYS A 81 60.01 -17.76 -14.36
CA CYS A 81 60.55 -19.10 -14.67
C CYS A 81 60.35 -20.11 -13.52
N GLY A 82 59.97 -19.68 -12.31
CA GLY A 82 59.71 -20.55 -11.18
C GLY A 82 58.26 -21.10 -11.18
N ILE A 83 58.05 -22.15 -10.35
CA ILE A 83 56.68 -22.72 -10.08
C ILE A 83 56.22 -22.29 -8.68
N ARG A 84 57.13 -21.92 -7.78
CA ARG A 84 56.78 -21.47 -6.44
C ARG A 84 56.79 -19.93 -6.43
N SER A 85 55.78 -19.36 -5.80
CA SER A 85 55.76 -17.92 -5.54
C SER A 85 56.90 -17.53 -4.60
N THR A 86 57.76 -16.62 -5.01
CA THR A 86 58.67 -15.88 -4.11
C THR A 86 57.88 -14.79 -3.35
N LYS A 87 56.58 -14.74 -3.50
CA LYS A 87 55.66 -13.71 -2.99
C LYS A 87 54.92 -14.12 -1.71
N ASP A 88 55.39 -15.17 -1.01
CA ASP A 88 54.77 -15.67 0.23
C ASP A 88 54.89 -14.74 1.45
N GLU A 89 55.47 -13.53 1.27
CA GLU A 89 55.47 -12.52 2.32
C GLU A 89 54.19 -11.67 2.27
N PRO A 90 53.45 -11.58 3.40
CA PRO A 90 52.19 -10.86 3.48
C PRO A 90 52.29 -9.34 3.17
N GLU A 91 53.46 -8.78 3.10
CA GLU A 91 53.71 -7.32 2.99
C GLU A 91 53.96 -6.79 1.56
N SER A 92 53.98 -7.63 0.53
CA SER A 92 54.42 -7.20 -0.80
C SER A 92 53.46 -6.24 -1.55
N GLY A 93 52.22 -6.13 -1.13
CA GLY A 93 51.23 -5.23 -1.79
C GLY A 93 50.93 -5.60 -3.25
N LYS A 94 51.41 -6.72 -3.74
CA LYS A 94 51.19 -7.23 -5.10
C LYS A 94 49.90 -8.04 -5.18
N ILE A 95 49.16 -7.91 -6.30
CA ILE A 95 47.90 -8.58 -6.55
C ILE A 95 48.12 -10.09 -6.76
N GLY A 96 49.15 -10.47 -7.48
CA GLY A 96 49.47 -11.86 -7.81
C GLY A 96 50.02 -12.67 -6.61
N ARG A 97 49.16 -13.40 -5.91
CA ARG A 97 49.51 -14.18 -4.68
C ARG A 97 50.07 -15.56 -4.95
N PHE A 98 49.81 -16.18 -6.10
CA PHE A 98 50.12 -17.59 -6.32
C PHE A 98 51.34 -17.90 -7.16
N GLY A 99 52.02 -16.90 -7.80
CA GLY A 99 53.19 -17.15 -8.65
C GLY A 99 52.99 -18.06 -9.87
N ILE A 100 51.80 -18.59 -9.99
CA ILE A 100 51.40 -19.56 -11.02
C ILE A 100 50.55 -18.89 -12.11
N GLY A 101 50.07 -17.63 -11.92
CA GLY A 101 49.15 -16.96 -12.79
C GLY A 101 49.65 -16.86 -14.22
N PHE A 102 50.93 -16.44 -14.43
CA PHE A 102 51.52 -16.41 -15.77
C PHE A 102 51.50 -17.78 -16.46
N LYS A 103 51.61 -18.90 -15.71
CA LYS A 103 51.61 -20.24 -16.28
C LYS A 103 50.31 -20.63 -16.99
N SER A 104 49.22 -19.91 -16.77
CA SER A 104 47.99 -20.10 -17.48
C SER A 104 48.06 -19.84 -19.00
N VAL A 105 49.07 -19.05 -19.47
CA VAL A 105 49.34 -18.84 -20.89
C VAL A 105 49.66 -20.12 -21.64
N TYR A 106 50.22 -21.15 -20.92
CA TYR A 106 50.59 -22.41 -21.52
C TYR A 106 49.41 -23.26 -21.99
N ALA A 107 48.21 -22.84 -21.74
CA ALA A 107 47.05 -23.42 -22.39
C ALA A 107 47.08 -23.25 -23.93
N TYR A 108 47.72 -22.18 -24.42
CA TYR A 108 47.74 -21.83 -25.83
C TYR A 108 49.13 -21.77 -26.45
N THR A 109 50.19 -21.59 -25.64
CA THR A 109 51.58 -21.45 -26.14
C THR A 109 52.51 -22.41 -25.42
N LYS A 110 53.53 -22.93 -26.12
CA LYS A 110 54.63 -23.67 -25.53
C LYS A 110 55.89 -22.81 -25.36
N THR A 111 55.98 -21.70 -26.11
CA THR A 111 57.17 -20.87 -26.18
C THR A 111 56.85 -19.35 -26.05
N PRO A 112 56.27 -18.91 -24.89
CA PRO A 112 56.04 -17.49 -24.68
C PRO A 112 57.38 -16.73 -24.78
N ARG A 113 57.36 -15.59 -25.47
CA ARG A 113 58.50 -14.70 -25.68
C ARG A 113 58.28 -13.41 -24.91
N ILE A 114 59.30 -12.90 -24.25
CA ILE A 114 59.26 -11.72 -23.40
C ILE A 114 60.38 -10.78 -23.77
N TYR A 115 60.03 -9.54 -24.01
CA TYR A 115 60.96 -8.43 -24.29
C TYR A 115 60.66 -7.34 -23.26
N SER A 116 61.59 -7.05 -22.36
CA SER A 116 61.39 -6.07 -21.29
C SER A 116 62.69 -5.44 -20.86
N GLY A 117 62.83 -4.15 -21.15
CA GLY A 117 64.08 -3.41 -20.91
C GLY A 117 65.30 -4.05 -21.62
N GLN A 118 66.29 -4.47 -20.84
CA GLN A 118 67.46 -5.13 -21.39
C GLN A 118 67.32 -6.65 -21.62
N TYR A 119 66.19 -7.25 -21.18
CA TYR A 119 65.99 -8.69 -21.23
C TYR A 119 65.09 -9.08 -22.42
N SER A 120 65.58 -10.07 -23.19
CA SER A 120 64.86 -10.68 -24.30
C SER A 120 65.05 -12.18 -24.26
N PHE A 121 63.96 -12.89 -24.03
CA PHE A 121 64.02 -14.35 -23.84
C PHE A 121 62.67 -15.02 -24.18
N ARG A 122 62.77 -16.31 -24.52
CA ARG A 122 61.64 -17.23 -24.55
C ARG A 122 61.71 -18.23 -23.43
N ILE A 123 60.58 -18.70 -22.95
CA ILE A 123 60.51 -19.76 -21.95
C ILE A 123 60.06 -21.05 -22.62
N CYS A 124 60.89 -22.09 -22.53
CA CYS A 124 60.55 -23.43 -22.96
C CYS A 124 60.28 -24.31 -21.76
N ASN A 125 59.45 -25.34 -21.96
CA ASN A 125 59.14 -26.33 -20.93
C ASN A 125 58.75 -25.68 -19.58
N LEU A 126 57.95 -24.62 -19.66
CA LEU A 126 57.37 -23.88 -18.52
C LEU A 126 58.36 -23.05 -17.68
N VAL A 127 59.64 -23.42 -17.60
CA VAL A 127 60.59 -22.83 -16.63
C VAL A 127 61.99 -22.53 -17.19
N LEU A 128 62.26 -22.92 -18.43
CA LEU A 128 63.60 -22.84 -19.00
C LEU A 128 63.74 -21.61 -19.93
N PRO A 129 64.40 -20.51 -19.47
CA PRO A 129 64.61 -19.34 -20.31
C PRO A 129 65.75 -19.55 -21.29
N TYR A 130 65.56 -19.07 -22.54
CA TYR A 130 66.54 -19.00 -23.59
C TYR A 130 66.57 -17.60 -24.17
N ALA A 131 67.80 -17.06 -24.46
CA ALA A 131 67.95 -15.80 -25.06
C ALA A 131 67.26 -15.71 -26.44
N GLU A 132 66.65 -14.58 -26.73
CA GLU A 132 66.07 -14.20 -28.02
C GLU A 132 66.76 -12.97 -28.54
N GLU A 133 66.78 -12.79 -29.86
CA GLU A 133 67.17 -11.53 -30.45
C GLU A 133 66.15 -10.43 -30.10
N ASN A 134 66.66 -9.22 -29.76
CA ASN A 134 65.77 -8.14 -29.39
C ASN A 134 65.11 -7.54 -30.62
N GLU A 135 63.89 -7.90 -30.87
CA GLU A 135 63.06 -7.32 -31.95
C GLU A 135 62.26 -6.07 -31.46
N ALA A 136 62.23 -5.81 -30.15
CA ALA A 136 61.46 -4.72 -29.56
C ALA A 136 62.24 -3.42 -29.58
N THR A 137 61.60 -2.36 -30.03
CA THR A 137 62.16 -1.00 -30.02
C THR A 137 61.37 -0.16 -29.01
N GLY A 138 61.95 0.13 -27.86
CA GLY A 138 61.34 0.99 -26.84
C GLY A 138 61.46 0.46 -25.43
N ASP A 139 60.90 1.19 -24.46
CA ASP A 139 60.94 0.88 -23.03
C ASP A 139 59.80 -0.02 -22.54
N ASP A 140 58.85 -0.34 -23.43
CA ASP A 140 57.66 -1.15 -23.12
C ASP A 140 58.03 -2.61 -22.92
N THR A 141 57.27 -3.30 -22.06
CA THR A 141 57.33 -4.75 -21.94
C THR A 141 56.38 -5.37 -22.98
N ILE A 142 56.90 -6.23 -23.83
CA ILE A 142 56.16 -6.94 -24.86
C ILE A 142 56.20 -8.44 -24.58
N LEU A 143 55.02 -9.06 -24.53
CA LEU A 143 54.82 -10.49 -24.44
C LEU A 143 54.24 -11.01 -25.76
N ILE A 144 54.87 -11.98 -26.38
CA ILE A 144 54.35 -12.66 -27.57
C ILE A 144 54.03 -14.11 -27.18
N LEU A 145 52.80 -14.51 -27.42
CA LEU A 145 52.29 -15.85 -27.15
C LEU A 145 51.96 -16.53 -28.49
N PRO A 146 52.89 -17.23 -29.14
CA PRO A 146 52.63 -18.00 -30.34
C PRO A 146 51.59 -19.11 -30.05
N PHE A 147 50.69 -19.39 -30.99
CA PHE A 147 49.72 -20.52 -30.84
C PHE A 147 50.35 -21.84 -31.28
N ASP A 148 51.41 -22.21 -30.55
CA ASP A 148 52.23 -23.45 -30.77
C ASP A 148 51.91 -24.50 -29.67
N GLY A 149 50.82 -24.32 -28.91
CA GLY A 149 50.35 -25.20 -27.86
C GLY A 149 49.68 -26.48 -28.34
N GLU A 150 48.90 -27.07 -27.49
CA GLU A 150 48.05 -28.25 -27.85
C GLU A 150 46.75 -27.84 -28.56
N VAL A 151 46.28 -26.62 -28.34
CA VAL A 151 45.11 -26.02 -28.97
C VAL A 151 45.51 -25.59 -30.41
N ASN A 152 44.69 -25.97 -31.36
CA ASN A 152 44.94 -25.56 -32.73
C ASN A 152 44.84 -24.01 -32.88
N PRO A 153 45.68 -23.36 -33.68
CA PRO A 153 45.76 -21.89 -33.80
C PRO A 153 44.44 -21.19 -34.13
N GLU A 154 43.58 -21.80 -34.98
CA GLU A 154 42.28 -21.27 -35.33
C GLU A 154 41.33 -21.26 -34.10
N THR A 155 41.34 -22.35 -33.35
CA THR A 155 40.57 -22.48 -32.10
C THR A 155 41.08 -21.47 -31.05
N ALA A 156 42.39 -21.36 -30.88
CA ALA A 156 43.00 -20.41 -29.98
C ALA A 156 42.66 -18.96 -30.31
N TYR A 157 42.71 -18.63 -31.60
CA TYR A 157 42.35 -17.29 -32.11
C TYR A 157 40.88 -16.96 -31.80
N ASN A 158 39.94 -17.90 -32.06
CA ASN A 158 38.53 -17.67 -31.80
C ASN A 158 38.22 -17.57 -30.30
N GLU A 159 38.69 -18.53 -29.49
CA GLU A 159 38.48 -18.53 -28.04
C GLU A 159 39.01 -17.24 -27.39
N ILE A 160 40.22 -16.83 -27.74
CA ILE A 160 40.86 -15.61 -27.21
C ILE A 160 40.13 -14.37 -27.71
N GLY A 161 39.75 -14.33 -28.99
CA GLY A 161 39.00 -13.21 -29.55
C GLY A 161 37.65 -12.98 -28.87
N ASP A 162 36.91 -14.05 -28.62
CA ASP A 162 35.64 -13.98 -27.91
C ASP A 162 35.83 -13.59 -26.43
N ALA A 163 36.88 -14.10 -25.78
CA ALA A 163 37.21 -13.76 -24.42
C ALA A 163 37.60 -12.28 -24.28
N LEU A 164 38.45 -11.74 -25.17
CA LEU A 164 38.81 -10.33 -25.18
C LEU A 164 37.60 -9.42 -25.33
N LYS A 165 36.66 -9.75 -26.24
CA LYS A 165 35.40 -9.01 -26.40
C LYS A 165 34.53 -9.07 -25.14
N LYS A 166 34.45 -10.22 -24.49
CA LYS A 166 33.65 -10.44 -23.29
C LYS A 166 34.24 -9.74 -22.05
N TYR A 167 35.55 -9.84 -21.84
CA TYR A 167 36.18 -9.42 -20.60
C TYR A 167 36.61 -7.95 -20.59
N LEU A 168 36.89 -7.34 -21.75
CA LEU A 168 37.36 -5.96 -21.86
C LEU A 168 36.18 -4.98 -22.01
N SER A 169 35.25 -4.98 -21.05
CA SER A 169 34.28 -3.92 -20.83
C SER A 169 34.88 -2.78 -20.03
N SER A 170 34.26 -1.60 -20.04
CA SER A 170 34.76 -0.43 -19.27
C SER A 170 34.90 -0.75 -17.77
N ASP A 171 34.08 -1.64 -17.24
CA ASP A 171 34.02 -2.01 -15.82
C ASP A 171 35.28 -2.77 -15.37
N VAL A 172 36.06 -3.35 -16.29
CA VAL A 172 37.34 -4.03 -15.96
C VAL A 172 38.34 -3.09 -15.30
N LEU A 173 38.24 -1.79 -15.59
CA LEU A 173 39.13 -0.75 -15.03
C LEU A 173 38.69 -0.26 -13.65
N PHE A 174 37.49 -0.66 -13.16
CA PHE A 174 36.94 -0.12 -11.91
C PHE A 174 37.93 -0.27 -10.74
N ALA A 175 38.41 -1.47 -10.52
CA ALA A 175 39.26 -1.79 -9.35
C ALA A 175 40.77 -1.67 -9.59
N LEU A 176 41.23 -1.32 -10.81
CA LEU A 176 42.62 -1.13 -11.13
C LEU A 176 43.08 0.27 -10.71
N CYS A 177 44.27 0.35 -10.10
CA CYS A 177 44.80 1.63 -9.58
C CYS A 177 45.73 2.32 -10.58
N ASN A 178 46.52 1.53 -11.33
CA ASN A 178 47.57 2.05 -12.23
C ASN A 178 47.08 2.04 -13.68
N VAL A 179 46.54 0.91 -14.16
CA VAL A 179 46.08 0.77 -15.54
C VAL A 179 44.84 1.63 -15.77
N ARG A 180 44.98 2.56 -16.73
CA ARG A 180 43.92 3.54 -17.09
C ARG A 180 43.40 3.37 -18.50
N ASN A 181 44.09 2.60 -19.34
CA ASN A 181 43.71 2.35 -20.72
C ASN A 181 44.01 0.90 -21.09
N ILE A 182 43.01 0.20 -21.66
CA ILE A 182 43.22 -1.07 -22.29
C ILE A 182 42.71 -0.96 -23.72
N SER A 183 43.55 -1.25 -24.69
CA SER A 183 43.17 -1.31 -26.12
C SER A 183 43.31 -2.72 -26.66
N CYS A 184 42.46 -3.08 -27.59
CA CYS A 184 42.48 -4.37 -28.25
C CYS A 184 42.29 -4.22 -29.74
N LYS A 185 43.13 -4.92 -30.54
CA LYS A 185 43.02 -4.98 -31.98
C LYS A 185 43.10 -6.43 -32.47
N ILE A 186 42.14 -6.81 -33.29
CA ILE A 186 42.05 -8.18 -33.84
C ILE A 186 42.32 -8.11 -35.33
N TYR A 187 43.35 -8.81 -35.76
CA TYR A 187 43.79 -8.90 -37.17
C TYR A 187 43.23 -10.21 -37.82
N PRO A 188 42.94 -10.27 -39.15
CA PRO A 188 43.21 -9.22 -40.14
C PRO A 188 42.14 -8.13 -40.25
N ASP A 189 40.99 -8.26 -39.61
CA ASP A 189 39.80 -7.40 -39.79
C ASP A 189 40.00 -6.00 -39.20
N GLU A 190 41.10 -5.78 -38.48
CA GLU A 190 41.43 -4.52 -37.80
C GLU A 190 40.31 -4.01 -36.85
N ASN A 191 39.45 -4.92 -36.33
CA ASN A 191 38.48 -4.59 -35.31
C ASN A 191 39.20 -4.10 -34.06
N GLU A 192 39.00 -2.82 -33.72
CA GLU A 192 39.65 -2.17 -32.60
C GLU A 192 38.63 -1.62 -31.61
N TRP A 193 38.87 -1.85 -30.33
CA TRP A 193 38.15 -1.21 -29.25
C TRP A 193 39.08 -0.86 -28.11
N SER A 194 38.64 0.10 -27.28
CA SER A 194 39.42 0.53 -26.11
C SER A 194 38.46 0.85 -24.95
N VAL A 195 38.98 0.63 -23.76
CA VAL A 195 38.33 1.05 -22.51
C VAL A 195 39.32 2.00 -21.79
N SER A 196 38.80 3.09 -21.25
CA SER A 196 39.60 4.06 -20.53
C SER A 196 38.97 4.52 -19.22
N LYS A 197 39.83 4.91 -18.28
CA LYS A 197 39.49 5.42 -16.96
C LYS A 197 40.11 6.78 -16.74
N GLU A 198 39.29 7.77 -16.54
CA GLU A 198 39.71 9.09 -16.06
C GLU A 198 39.16 9.29 -14.65
N PHE A 199 39.89 9.99 -13.79
CA PHE A 199 39.39 10.29 -12.46
C PHE A 199 39.79 11.72 -12.04
N THR A 200 38.91 12.31 -11.21
CA THR A 200 39.16 13.61 -10.58
C THR A 200 38.91 13.45 -9.09
N GLN A 201 39.87 13.71 -8.27
CA GLN A 201 39.72 13.69 -6.82
C GLN A 201 38.82 14.83 -6.39
N VAL A 202 37.76 14.47 -5.66
CA VAL A 202 36.72 15.38 -5.15
C VAL A 202 36.98 15.69 -3.68
N ASP A 203 37.40 14.66 -2.92
CA ASP A 203 37.75 14.78 -1.52
C ASP A 203 38.79 13.71 -1.16
N ASN A 204 39.28 13.72 0.08
CA ASN A 204 40.22 12.69 0.53
C ASN A 204 39.55 11.30 0.53
N GLY A 205 40.05 10.42 -0.33
CA GLY A 205 39.49 9.09 -0.53
C GLY A 205 38.18 9.06 -1.34
N VAL A 206 37.81 10.15 -2.02
CA VAL A 206 36.63 10.24 -2.89
C VAL A 206 37.00 10.76 -4.26
N ASP A 207 36.75 9.96 -5.28
CA ASP A 207 37.07 10.31 -6.67
C ASP A 207 35.80 10.25 -7.54
N LYS A 208 35.66 11.18 -8.47
CA LYS A 208 34.76 11.02 -9.63
C LYS A 208 35.53 10.30 -10.72
N VAL A 209 35.01 9.17 -11.15
CA VAL A 209 35.64 8.31 -12.17
C VAL A 209 34.71 8.25 -13.38
N LEU A 210 35.32 8.46 -14.56
CA LEU A 210 34.70 8.30 -15.86
C LEU A 210 35.27 7.05 -16.54
N LEU A 211 34.47 6.06 -16.78
CA LEU A 211 34.79 4.85 -17.53
C LEU A 211 34.18 4.98 -18.93
N THR A 212 35.03 4.89 -19.98
CA THR A 212 34.56 5.00 -21.36
C THR A 212 34.92 3.76 -22.17
N GLN A 213 34.11 3.44 -23.15
CA GLN A 213 34.36 2.33 -24.08
C GLN A 213 34.11 2.80 -25.52
N LYS A 214 35.07 2.60 -26.37
CA LYS A 214 34.97 2.88 -27.82
C LYS A 214 35.06 1.58 -28.61
N PRO A 215 34.43 1.45 -29.79
CA PRO A 215 33.71 2.48 -30.55
C PRO A 215 32.23 2.64 -30.12
N ILE A 216 31.74 1.93 -29.12
CA ILE A 216 30.32 1.94 -28.69
C ILE A 216 29.92 3.31 -28.11
N ASP A 217 30.87 4.16 -27.81
CA ASP A 217 30.72 5.51 -27.22
C ASP A 217 29.89 5.47 -25.93
N SER A 218 30.06 4.41 -25.15
CA SER A 218 29.44 4.30 -23.82
C SER A 218 30.32 4.92 -22.77
N ALA A 219 29.71 5.66 -21.86
CA ALA A 219 30.42 6.28 -20.74
C ALA A 219 29.61 6.02 -19.46
N LYS A 220 30.31 5.55 -18.41
CA LYS A 220 29.77 5.42 -17.06
C LYS A 220 30.50 6.38 -16.14
N LYS A 221 29.76 7.15 -15.37
CA LYS A 221 30.30 8.05 -14.36
C LYS A 221 30.06 7.40 -12.97
N LEU A 222 31.12 7.30 -12.18
CA LEU A 222 31.06 6.73 -10.84
C LEU A 222 31.59 7.75 -9.82
N LEU A 223 30.99 7.72 -8.62
CA LEU A 223 31.55 8.32 -7.42
C LEU A 223 32.17 7.21 -6.59
N VAL A 224 33.50 7.20 -6.49
CA VAL A 224 34.26 6.09 -5.89
C VAL A 224 34.83 6.50 -4.54
N PHE A 225 34.50 5.76 -3.51
CA PHE A 225 35.08 5.87 -2.17
C PHE A 225 36.16 4.80 -2.00
N ARG A 226 37.28 5.18 -1.40
CA ARG A 226 38.41 4.26 -1.21
C ARG A 226 39.07 4.39 0.16
N THR A 227 39.51 3.26 0.70
CA THR A 227 40.40 3.23 1.88
C THR A 227 41.83 3.71 1.51
N GLN A 228 42.59 4.08 2.53
CA GLN A 228 43.97 4.54 2.34
C GLN A 228 45.02 3.39 2.37
N ASP A 229 44.57 2.16 2.25
CA ASP A 229 45.43 0.98 2.24
C ASP A 229 46.21 0.87 0.90
N LYS A 230 47.30 0.11 0.91
CA LYS A 230 48.06 -0.20 -0.32
C LYS A 230 47.22 -0.92 -1.37
N GLN A 231 46.32 -1.81 -0.91
CA GLN A 231 45.24 -2.42 -1.71
C GLN A 231 43.95 -1.87 -1.18
N PRO A 232 43.39 -0.83 -1.79
CA PRO A 232 42.24 -0.15 -1.26
C PRO A 232 40.95 -1.02 -1.42
N ILE A 233 40.05 -0.89 -0.47
CA ILE A 233 38.67 -1.28 -0.63
C ILE A 233 37.97 -0.14 -1.35
N LEU A 234 37.10 -0.46 -2.34
CA LEU A 234 36.38 0.54 -3.12
C LEU A 234 34.88 0.28 -3.03
N ILE A 235 34.13 1.39 -2.91
CA ILE A 235 32.69 1.43 -3.15
C ILE A 235 32.44 2.47 -4.25
N GLY A 236 31.76 2.08 -5.32
CA GLY A 236 31.47 2.95 -6.46
C GLY A 236 29.97 3.10 -6.67
N TYR A 237 29.45 4.31 -6.58
CA TYR A 237 28.06 4.65 -6.89
C TYR A 237 27.98 5.19 -8.31
N GLU A 238 27.07 4.65 -9.12
CA GLU A 238 26.85 5.15 -10.48
C GLU A 238 26.12 6.49 -10.42
N LEU A 239 26.54 7.41 -11.29
CA LEU A 239 26.02 8.77 -11.37
C LEU A 239 25.34 9.00 -12.71
N GLU A 240 24.17 9.59 -12.67
CA GLU A 240 23.51 10.20 -13.82
C GLU A 240 23.49 11.72 -13.65
N THR A 241 23.73 12.44 -14.74
CA THR A 241 23.67 13.91 -14.74
C THR A 241 22.32 14.34 -15.30
N ASP A 242 21.56 15.10 -14.52
CA ASP A 242 20.26 15.63 -14.94
C ASP A 242 20.39 16.74 -16.01
N GLY A 243 19.27 17.18 -16.55
CA GLY A 243 19.25 18.26 -17.57
C GLY A 243 19.72 19.63 -17.07
N GLN A 244 19.96 19.78 -15.78
CA GLN A 244 20.50 20.99 -15.15
C GLN A 244 22.03 20.87 -14.84
N GLY A 245 22.62 19.72 -15.16
CA GLY A 245 24.05 19.47 -14.92
C GLY A 245 24.36 18.99 -13.49
N LYS A 246 23.34 18.61 -12.69
CA LYS A 246 23.52 18.07 -11.35
C LYS A 246 23.61 16.54 -11.41
N ASP A 247 24.61 15.98 -10.75
CA ASP A 247 24.78 14.54 -10.62
C ASP A 247 23.85 13.98 -9.51
N ARG A 248 23.21 12.84 -9.79
CA ARG A 248 22.46 12.03 -8.82
C ARG A 248 22.98 10.59 -8.82
N VAL A 249 22.90 9.92 -7.70
CA VAL A 249 23.22 8.49 -7.59
C VAL A 249 22.05 7.69 -8.15
N ILE A 250 22.36 6.73 -9.01
CA ILE A 250 21.40 5.78 -9.58
C ILE A 250 21.81 4.33 -9.23
N PRO A 251 20.85 3.37 -9.20
CA PRO A 251 21.20 1.97 -9.04
C PRO A 251 21.98 1.45 -10.24
N THR A 252 23.03 0.66 -9.99
CA THR A 252 23.74 -0.04 -11.05
C THR A 252 23.13 -1.41 -11.33
N GLU A 253 23.23 -1.87 -12.57
CA GLU A 253 22.87 -3.25 -12.96
C GLU A 253 23.92 -4.29 -12.54
N GLN A 254 25.11 -3.83 -12.09
CA GLN A 254 26.21 -4.69 -11.67
C GLN A 254 26.00 -5.19 -10.25
N HIS A 255 25.83 -6.50 -10.11
CA HIS A 255 25.58 -7.17 -8.84
C HIS A 255 26.69 -8.13 -8.39
N TYR A 256 27.89 -8.05 -9.00
CA TYR A 256 29.00 -8.94 -8.71
C TYR A 256 30.11 -8.23 -7.92
N LEU A 257 30.72 -9.02 -7.02
CA LEU A 257 31.89 -8.58 -6.26
C LEU A 257 33.12 -8.50 -7.18
N TYR A 258 33.89 -7.44 -7.03
CA TYR A 258 35.20 -7.29 -7.65
C TYR A 258 36.29 -7.68 -6.63
N VAL A 259 37.17 -8.56 -7.04
CA VAL A 259 38.46 -8.83 -6.39
C VAL A 259 39.52 -8.56 -7.45
N PHE A 260 39.84 -7.27 -7.66
CA PHE A 260 40.49 -6.63 -8.83
C PHE A 260 39.69 -6.78 -10.12
N PHE A 261 39.20 -7.96 -10.44
CA PHE A 261 38.29 -8.26 -11.54
C PHE A 261 36.97 -8.80 -11.01
N GLN A 262 35.98 -8.79 -11.85
CA GLN A 262 34.67 -9.32 -11.53
C GLN A 262 34.78 -10.81 -11.16
N THR A 263 34.12 -11.21 -10.10
CA THR A 263 33.98 -12.60 -9.64
C THR A 263 32.61 -13.15 -10.00
N ALA A 264 32.38 -14.43 -9.70
CA ALA A 264 31.05 -15.04 -9.80
C ALA A 264 30.17 -14.81 -8.55
N VAL A 265 30.68 -14.11 -7.54
CA VAL A 265 29.96 -13.85 -6.28
C VAL A 265 29.02 -12.67 -6.46
N GLU A 266 27.73 -12.93 -6.33
CA GLU A 266 26.71 -11.89 -6.35
C GLU A 266 26.67 -11.12 -5.03
N THR A 267 26.71 -9.78 -5.12
CA THR A 267 26.63 -8.90 -3.95
C THR A 267 25.21 -8.59 -3.54
N HIS A 268 24.27 -8.69 -4.47
CA HIS A 268 22.89 -8.22 -4.33
C HIS A 268 22.77 -6.73 -3.94
N GLN A 269 23.85 -5.96 -4.16
CA GLN A 269 23.87 -4.51 -3.98
C GLN A 269 23.79 -3.83 -5.35
N THR A 270 23.20 -2.65 -5.39
CA THR A 270 23.04 -1.85 -6.61
C THR A 270 24.12 -0.79 -6.75
N PHE A 271 25.32 -1.08 -6.23
CA PHE A 271 26.54 -0.30 -6.35
C PHE A 271 27.77 -1.20 -6.45
N TYR A 272 28.85 -0.69 -6.99
CA TYR A 272 30.09 -1.43 -7.19
C TYR A 272 30.81 -1.66 -5.86
N ILE A 273 31.31 -2.87 -5.65
CA ILE A 273 32.11 -3.24 -4.49
C ILE A 273 33.37 -3.93 -4.94
N HIS A 274 34.52 -3.40 -4.52
CA HIS A 274 35.80 -4.08 -4.63
C HIS A 274 36.43 -4.25 -3.26
N VAL A 275 36.83 -5.49 -2.98
CA VAL A 275 37.58 -5.86 -1.76
C VAL A 275 38.68 -6.83 -2.16
N PRO A 276 39.95 -6.67 -1.70
CA PRO A 276 41.02 -7.60 -2.00
C PRO A 276 40.91 -8.88 -1.17
N PHE A 277 39.77 -9.55 -1.23
CA PHE A 277 39.51 -10.82 -0.52
C PHE A 277 40.38 -11.96 -1.05
N SER A 278 40.71 -12.89 -0.19
CA SER A 278 41.21 -14.20 -0.58
C SER A 278 40.06 -15.03 -1.15
N THR A 279 40.18 -15.40 -2.42
CA THR A 279 39.17 -16.22 -3.14
C THR A 279 39.67 -17.64 -3.36
N THR A 280 38.80 -18.51 -3.88
CA THR A 280 39.19 -19.76 -4.55
C THR A 280 39.97 -19.44 -5.83
N PRO A 281 40.77 -20.40 -6.35
CA PRO A 281 41.51 -20.20 -7.61
C PRO A 281 40.59 -19.88 -8.80
N ALA A 282 39.37 -20.43 -8.82
CA ALA A 282 38.35 -20.15 -9.85
C ALA A 282 37.64 -18.82 -9.67
N ARG A 283 37.88 -18.08 -8.59
CA ARG A 283 37.22 -16.81 -8.22
C ARG A 283 35.70 -16.91 -8.15
N ASP A 284 35.19 -18.09 -7.87
CA ASP A 284 33.76 -18.39 -7.76
C ASP A 284 33.24 -18.27 -6.31
N ASN A 285 34.16 -18.16 -5.34
CA ASN A 285 33.80 -18.04 -3.94
C ASN A 285 34.84 -17.25 -3.13
N VAL A 286 34.40 -16.60 -2.05
CA VAL A 286 35.26 -15.91 -1.07
C VAL A 286 35.55 -16.87 0.07
N ARG A 287 36.83 -16.95 0.50
CA ARG A 287 37.24 -17.82 1.59
C ARG A 287 36.79 -17.27 2.95
N HIS A 288 36.38 -18.15 3.84
CA HIS A 288 36.09 -17.78 5.24
C HIS A 288 37.37 -17.84 6.04
N ASN A 289 37.98 -16.73 6.35
CA ASN A 289 39.17 -16.60 7.19
C ASN A 289 39.20 -15.22 7.89
N GLU A 290 40.07 -15.10 8.90
CA GLU A 290 40.22 -13.90 9.72
C GLU A 290 40.58 -12.65 8.89
N VAL A 291 41.40 -12.80 7.84
CA VAL A 291 41.79 -11.67 6.95
C VAL A 291 40.59 -11.16 6.21
N ASN A 292 39.79 -12.03 5.62
CA ASN A 292 38.59 -11.62 4.91
C ASN A 292 37.54 -11.02 5.85
N GLN A 293 37.42 -11.55 7.07
CA GLN A 293 36.55 -10.96 8.08
C GLN A 293 36.97 -9.53 8.43
N PHE A 294 38.27 -9.28 8.65
CA PHE A 294 38.78 -7.95 8.89
C PHE A 294 38.54 -7.00 7.71
N LEU A 295 38.69 -7.48 6.48
CA LEU A 295 38.38 -6.70 5.28
C LEU A 295 36.89 -6.38 5.15
N ALA A 296 36.02 -7.33 5.56
CA ALA A 296 34.57 -7.11 5.59
C ALA A 296 34.16 -6.03 6.61
N GLU A 297 34.81 -5.99 7.78
CA GLU A 297 34.60 -4.91 8.76
C GLU A 297 35.03 -3.54 8.22
N LYS A 298 36.17 -3.48 7.52
CA LYS A 298 36.64 -2.26 6.85
C LYS A 298 35.69 -1.82 5.73
N LEU A 299 35.13 -2.77 4.97
CA LEU A 299 34.13 -2.48 3.94
C LEU A 299 32.87 -1.86 4.54
N ALA A 300 32.36 -2.41 5.65
CA ALA A 300 31.21 -1.87 6.35
C ALA A 300 31.47 -0.45 6.89
N ALA A 301 32.69 -0.19 7.40
CA ALA A 301 33.09 1.14 7.83
C ALA A 301 33.18 2.13 6.65
N LEU A 302 33.77 1.72 5.51
CA LEU A 302 33.82 2.54 4.31
C LEU A 302 32.43 2.87 3.78
N PHE A 303 31.50 1.90 3.84
CA PHE A 303 30.09 2.13 3.49
C PHE A 303 29.47 3.22 4.39
N ALA A 304 29.66 3.15 5.71
CA ALA A 304 29.17 4.16 6.63
C ALA A 304 29.72 5.56 6.31
N ASP A 305 31.02 5.65 6.02
CA ASP A 305 31.66 6.92 5.67
C ASP A 305 31.17 7.44 4.33
N SER A 306 30.94 6.58 3.34
CA SER A 306 30.37 6.95 2.06
C SER A 306 28.95 7.53 2.21
N VAL A 307 28.10 6.90 3.00
CA VAL A 307 26.73 7.39 3.27
C VAL A 307 26.75 8.77 3.96
N ARG A 308 27.62 8.96 4.96
CA ARG A 308 27.79 10.27 5.63
C ARG A 308 28.25 11.35 4.66
N TRP A 309 29.20 11.01 3.77
CA TRP A 309 29.68 11.93 2.76
C TRP A 309 28.58 12.26 1.72
N LEU A 310 27.84 11.24 1.26
CA LEU A 310 26.71 11.42 0.33
C LEU A 310 25.63 12.33 0.94
N LEU A 311 25.30 12.12 2.21
CA LEU A 311 24.36 12.96 2.95
C LEU A 311 24.82 14.42 2.99
N LYS A 312 26.08 14.65 3.41
CA LYS A 312 26.67 15.99 3.53
C LYS A 312 26.68 16.74 2.19
N ASN A 313 26.85 16.03 1.08
CA ASN A 313 26.98 16.60 -0.26
C ASN A 313 25.67 16.56 -1.07
N GLY A 314 24.53 16.20 -0.44
CA GLY A 314 23.20 16.27 -1.05
C GLY A 314 22.89 15.20 -2.09
N TYR A 315 23.56 14.04 -2.03
CA TYR A 315 23.31 12.89 -2.90
C TYR A 315 22.26 11.92 -2.33
N VAL A 316 21.90 12.06 -1.06
CA VAL A 316 20.86 11.21 -0.44
C VAL A 316 19.49 11.71 -0.87
N THR A 317 18.85 10.97 -1.75
CA THR A 317 17.49 11.22 -2.27
C THR A 317 16.57 10.09 -1.87
N LEU A 318 15.27 10.21 -2.13
CA LEU A 318 14.34 9.08 -1.96
C LEU A 318 14.70 7.91 -2.87
N GLU A 319 15.10 8.18 -4.09
CA GLU A 319 15.54 7.16 -5.06
C GLU A 319 16.78 6.42 -4.53
N PHE A 320 17.78 7.16 -4.00
CA PHE A 320 18.93 6.54 -3.32
C PHE A 320 18.51 5.63 -2.18
N LEU A 321 17.60 6.07 -1.31
CA LEU A 321 17.16 5.28 -0.17
C LEU A 321 16.32 4.06 -0.57
N ASN A 322 15.53 4.17 -1.63
CA ASN A 322 14.63 3.11 -2.08
C ASN A 322 15.34 2.06 -2.95
N GLU A 323 16.33 2.46 -3.74
CA GLU A 323 16.92 1.63 -4.79
C GLU A 323 18.41 1.31 -4.58
N VAL A 324 19.15 2.14 -3.84
CA VAL A 324 20.59 1.98 -3.66
C VAL A 324 20.99 1.63 -2.23
N TYR A 325 20.31 2.22 -1.24
CA TYR A 325 20.56 1.92 0.16
C TYR A 325 20.21 0.47 0.49
N PRO A 326 21.03 -0.28 1.24
CA PRO A 326 20.84 -1.72 1.48
C PRO A 326 19.68 -2.02 2.43
N ILE A 327 18.45 -1.74 1.98
CA ILE A 327 17.24 -1.95 2.76
C ILE A 327 16.80 -3.43 2.85
N LEU A 328 17.22 -4.26 1.89
CA LEU A 328 16.85 -5.67 1.87
C LEU A 328 18.05 -6.54 2.25
N ASP A 329 17.87 -7.44 3.21
CA ASP A 329 18.85 -8.49 3.54
C ASP A 329 18.73 -9.63 2.51
N THR A 330 19.21 -9.38 1.31
CA THR A 330 19.22 -10.36 0.21
C THR A 330 20.57 -11.02 0.01
N CYS A 331 21.62 -10.49 0.64
CA CYS A 331 22.98 -10.96 0.45
C CYS A 331 23.22 -12.30 1.17
N LYS A 332 23.57 -13.33 0.38
CA LYS A 332 23.89 -14.67 0.90
C LYS A 332 25.37 -14.79 1.30
N GLU A 333 26.23 -13.90 0.83
CA GLU A 333 27.65 -13.89 1.13
C GLU A 333 27.91 -13.29 2.52
N GLU A 334 28.37 -14.10 3.44
CA GLU A 334 28.59 -13.73 4.84
C GLU A 334 29.52 -12.53 5.01
N ASN A 335 30.61 -12.46 4.20
CA ASN A 335 31.55 -11.37 4.26
C ASN A 335 30.97 -10.00 3.81
N LEU A 336 29.83 -9.97 3.14
CA LEU A 336 29.16 -8.73 2.69
C LEU A 336 27.99 -8.32 3.57
N ARG A 337 27.55 -9.19 4.50
CA ARG A 337 26.40 -8.95 5.39
C ARG A 337 26.56 -7.70 6.24
N GLY A 338 27.81 -7.37 6.62
CA GLY A 338 28.14 -6.18 7.40
C GLY A 338 27.66 -4.86 6.77
N ILE A 339 27.47 -4.79 5.44
CA ILE A 339 26.93 -3.60 4.76
C ILE A 339 25.49 -3.36 5.17
N HIS A 340 24.64 -4.39 5.14
CA HIS A 340 23.24 -4.29 5.55
C HIS A 340 23.13 -3.97 7.05
N GLU A 341 23.89 -4.65 7.89
CA GLU A 341 23.91 -4.40 9.34
C GLU A 341 24.35 -2.97 9.65
N MET A 342 25.34 -2.44 8.93
CA MET A 342 25.79 -1.07 9.07
C MET A 342 24.73 -0.07 8.59
N GLY A 343 24.01 -0.37 7.51
CA GLY A 343 22.89 0.43 7.04
C GLY A 343 21.79 0.54 8.12
N LEU A 344 21.42 -0.56 8.76
CA LEU A 344 20.51 -0.56 9.92
C LEU A 344 21.04 0.26 11.09
N ALA A 345 22.34 0.10 11.40
CA ALA A 345 22.98 0.80 12.51
C ALA A 345 22.98 2.33 12.30
N LEU A 346 23.29 2.81 11.10
CA LEU A 346 23.30 4.24 10.79
C LEU A 346 21.93 4.90 11.05
N LEU A 347 20.85 4.23 10.68
CA LEU A 347 19.50 4.71 10.94
C LEU A 347 19.18 4.64 12.44
N ARG A 348 19.48 3.52 13.11
CA ARG A 348 19.21 3.31 14.55
C ARG A 348 19.96 4.30 15.42
N ASP A 349 21.21 4.62 15.07
CA ASP A 349 22.06 5.57 15.79
C ASP A 349 21.65 7.03 15.60
N GLY A 350 20.59 7.27 14.83
CA GLY A 350 19.96 8.58 14.67
C GLY A 350 20.57 9.45 13.59
N LEU A 351 21.30 8.87 12.63
CA LEU A 351 21.72 9.63 11.46
C LEU A 351 20.49 10.14 10.69
N ALA A 352 20.39 11.45 10.47
CA ALA A 352 19.28 12.09 9.80
C ALA A 352 19.35 11.81 8.29
N LEU A 353 18.88 10.65 7.85
CA LEU A 353 18.93 10.20 6.44
C LEU A 353 17.61 10.38 5.68
N LEU A 354 16.49 10.53 6.40
CA LEU A 354 15.17 10.56 5.77
C LEU A 354 14.86 11.97 5.25
N PRO A 355 14.71 12.17 3.93
CA PRO A 355 14.37 13.47 3.36
C PRO A 355 12.99 13.93 3.84
N THR A 356 12.86 15.21 4.18
CA THR A 356 11.61 15.81 4.65
C THR A 356 10.91 16.61 3.57
N GLU A 357 9.62 16.89 3.76
CA GLU A 357 8.82 17.65 2.80
C GLU A 357 9.30 19.10 2.67
N GLU A 358 9.74 19.72 3.77
CA GLU A 358 10.23 21.10 3.81
C GLU A 358 11.69 21.24 3.30
N GLY A 359 12.32 20.13 2.90
CA GLY A 359 13.73 20.07 2.57
C GLY A 359 14.60 19.78 3.80
N GLY A 360 15.78 19.19 3.55
CA GLY A 360 16.63 18.68 4.63
C GLY A 360 16.33 17.22 4.97
N TYR A 361 16.75 16.81 6.15
CA TYR A 361 16.69 15.41 6.58
C TYR A 361 16.28 15.28 8.05
N CYS A 362 15.58 14.22 8.38
CA CYS A 362 15.27 13.85 9.75
C CYS A 362 15.80 12.46 10.12
N SER A 363 15.92 12.21 11.41
CA SER A 363 16.25 10.88 11.94
C SER A 363 14.99 10.04 12.12
N ILE A 364 15.15 8.72 12.21
CA ILE A 364 14.04 7.80 12.42
C ILE A 364 13.27 8.07 13.72
N GLN A 365 13.92 8.62 14.76
CA GLN A 365 13.28 8.91 16.04
C GLN A 365 12.19 9.99 15.94
N ASN A 366 12.33 10.88 14.97
CA ASN A 366 11.45 12.03 14.76
C ASN A 366 10.54 11.86 13.56
N ALA A 367 10.78 10.83 12.75
CA ALA A 367 10.12 10.61 11.48
C ALA A 367 8.70 10.08 11.64
N MET A 368 7.77 10.68 10.90
CA MET A 368 6.40 10.23 10.72
C MET A 368 6.13 9.94 9.25
N LEU A 369 5.43 8.86 8.96
CA LEU A 369 5.08 8.46 7.60
C LEU A 369 3.60 8.72 7.33
N PRO A 370 3.23 9.34 6.22
CA PRO A 370 1.83 9.40 5.82
C PRO A 370 1.42 8.04 5.22
N TYR A 371 0.23 7.56 5.58
CA TYR A 371 -0.33 6.34 4.94
C TYR A 371 -0.59 6.56 3.45
N ALA A 372 -1.00 7.76 3.08
CA ALA A 372 -1.21 8.20 1.70
C ALA A 372 -0.71 9.64 1.54
N LYS A 373 -0.23 9.99 0.35
CA LYS A 373 0.36 11.29 0.04
C LYS A 373 -0.53 12.46 0.45
N ASN A 374 -1.84 12.37 0.18
CA ASN A 374 -2.80 13.41 0.48
C ASN A 374 -2.91 13.78 1.97
N ILE A 375 -2.40 12.95 2.89
CA ILE A 375 -2.35 13.28 4.31
C ILE A 375 -1.29 14.35 4.57
N ALA A 376 -0.08 14.15 4.08
CA ALA A 376 1.00 15.12 4.25
C ALA A 376 0.78 16.40 3.43
N ASP A 377 0.10 16.31 2.27
CA ASP A 377 -0.29 17.47 1.47
C ASP A 377 -1.25 18.41 2.23
N ASN A 378 -2.11 17.87 3.09
CA ASN A 378 -3.08 18.64 3.86
C ASN A 378 -2.63 18.94 5.30
N ILE A 379 -1.93 18.02 5.94
CA ILE A 379 -1.45 18.18 7.31
C ILE A 379 -0.01 18.70 7.27
N THR A 380 0.12 20.01 7.33
CA THR A 380 1.43 20.67 7.26
C THR A 380 2.37 20.27 8.38
N GLN A 381 3.66 20.49 8.19
CA GLN A 381 4.68 20.23 9.21
C GLN A 381 4.36 20.93 10.55
N SER A 382 3.85 22.17 10.51
CA SER A 382 3.49 22.93 11.71
C SER A 382 2.31 22.30 12.47
N ILE A 383 1.32 21.75 11.78
CA ILE A 383 0.20 21.01 12.40
C ILE A 383 0.73 19.73 13.02
N LEU A 384 1.59 19.00 12.31
CA LEU A 384 2.19 17.77 12.81
C LEU A 384 2.96 18.02 14.11
N GLN A 385 3.81 19.05 14.15
CA GLN A 385 4.62 19.38 15.31
C GLN A 385 3.78 19.80 16.52
N LYS A 386 2.70 20.53 16.28
CA LYS A 386 1.79 20.94 17.36
C LYS A 386 1.15 19.75 18.07
N GLU A 387 0.87 18.66 17.31
CA GLU A 387 0.16 17.49 17.82
C GLU A 387 1.06 16.35 18.29
N TYR A 388 2.25 16.20 17.68
CA TYR A 388 3.15 15.07 17.97
C TYR A 388 4.48 15.50 18.60
N GLY A 389 4.68 16.80 18.84
CA GLY A 389 5.86 17.38 19.44
C GLY A 389 6.77 18.10 18.45
N ASP A 390 7.53 19.09 18.93
CA ASP A 390 8.33 20.03 18.11
C ASP A 390 9.37 19.35 17.21
N THR A 391 9.78 18.13 17.53
CA THR A 391 10.75 17.35 16.76
C THR A 391 10.12 16.44 15.73
N ALA A 392 8.80 16.25 15.75
CA ALA A 392 8.08 15.41 14.79
C ALA A 392 8.25 15.96 13.37
N CYS A 393 8.47 15.05 12.42
CA CYS A 393 8.85 15.44 11.07
C CYS A 393 8.17 14.55 10.03
N TRP A 394 7.51 15.17 9.04
CA TRP A 394 7.07 14.43 7.87
C TRP A 394 8.26 13.99 7.02
N VAL A 395 8.42 12.70 6.86
CA VAL A 395 9.18 12.17 5.73
C VAL A 395 8.46 12.58 4.44
N LYS A 396 9.20 12.78 3.35
CA LYS A 396 8.58 13.13 2.06
C LYS A 396 7.32 12.31 1.79
N ALA A 397 6.27 12.98 1.38
CA ALA A 397 4.95 12.40 1.15
C ALA A 397 4.93 11.24 0.12
N ASP A 398 5.96 11.18 -0.73
CA ASP A 398 6.16 10.09 -1.68
C ASP A 398 6.62 8.77 -1.03
N VAL A 399 6.87 8.73 0.30
CA VAL A 399 7.09 7.49 1.07
C VAL A 399 5.77 7.07 1.70
N CYS A 400 4.89 6.49 0.89
CA CYS A 400 3.55 6.08 1.31
C CYS A 400 3.10 4.83 0.55
N LEU A 401 1.91 4.32 0.87
CA LEU A 401 1.33 3.16 0.19
C LEU A 401 1.17 3.42 -1.32
N GLY A 402 1.72 2.52 -2.12
CA GLY A 402 1.70 2.58 -3.58
C GLY A 402 2.76 3.48 -4.22
N VAL A 403 3.53 4.23 -3.40
CA VAL A 403 4.65 5.05 -3.87
C VAL A 403 5.82 4.84 -2.91
N ASN A 404 6.98 4.37 -3.40
CA ASN A 404 8.12 3.97 -2.58
C ASN A 404 7.74 3.04 -1.41
N GLU A 405 6.83 2.11 -1.67
CA GLU A 405 6.24 1.23 -0.65
C GLU A 405 7.30 0.35 0.02
N HIS A 406 8.33 -0.07 -0.71
CA HIS A 406 9.42 -0.86 -0.15
C HIS A 406 10.13 -0.12 0.98
N LEU A 407 10.48 1.14 0.77
CA LEU A 407 11.10 1.98 1.80
C LEU A 407 10.15 2.17 2.99
N MET A 408 8.87 2.45 2.75
CA MET A 408 7.87 2.56 3.79
C MET A 408 7.77 1.28 4.63
N MET A 409 7.66 0.13 3.97
CA MET A 409 7.58 -1.17 4.66
C MET A 409 8.85 -1.48 5.45
N TYR A 410 10.02 -1.18 4.90
CA TYR A 410 11.28 -1.35 5.59
C TYR A 410 11.35 -0.50 6.87
N LEU A 411 11.03 0.79 6.77
CA LEU A 411 11.04 1.71 7.92
C LEU A 411 10.02 1.29 9.00
N THR A 412 8.85 0.85 8.59
CA THR A 412 7.81 0.40 9.53
C THR A 412 8.16 -0.93 10.19
N HIS A 413 8.70 -1.89 9.44
CA HIS A 413 8.98 -3.24 9.94
C HIS A 413 10.21 -3.28 10.85
N HIS A 414 11.30 -2.61 10.45
CA HIS A 414 12.57 -2.66 11.20
C HIS A 414 12.64 -1.64 12.34
N PHE A 415 11.96 -0.51 12.22
CA PHE A 415 12.07 0.58 13.19
C PHE A 415 10.75 0.95 13.85
N GLY A 416 9.63 0.38 13.41
CA GLY A 416 8.32 0.67 13.97
C GLY A 416 7.87 2.12 13.76
N LEU A 417 8.29 2.77 12.65
CA LEU A 417 7.90 4.15 12.39
C LEU A 417 6.37 4.27 12.35
N PRO A 418 5.81 5.28 13.01
CA PRO A 418 4.37 5.50 12.97
C PRO A 418 3.92 5.90 11.57
N VAL A 419 2.92 5.17 11.06
CA VAL A 419 2.23 5.48 9.80
C VAL A 419 0.90 6.12 10.13
N LEU A 420 0.77 7.40 9.88
CA LEU A 420 -0.40 8.18 10.22
C LEU A 420 -1.47 8.09 9.13
N ARG A 421 -2.68 7.74 9.54
CA ARG A 421 -3.88 7.68 8.70
C ARG A 421 -4.81 8.84 9.03
N TRP A 422 -5.79 9.11 8.22
CA TRP A 422 -6.80 10.11 8.50
C TRP A 422 -7.48 9.92 9.87
N ARG A 423 -7.76 8.69 10.26
CA ARG A 423 -8.34 8.36 11.58
C ARG A 423 -7.44 8.73 12.77
N ASP A 424 -6.13 8.82 12.54
CA ASP A 424 -5.16 9.14 13.58
C ASP A 424 -4.96 10.65 13.71
N VAL A 425 -5.11 11.39 12.61
CA VAL A 425 -4.83 12.82 12.51
C VAL A 425 -6.08 13.68 12.69
N LEU A 426 -7.19 13.34 12.03
CA LEU A 426 -8.39 14.20 12.05
C LEU A 426 -8.96 14.45 13.45
N PRO A 427 -9.04 13.46 14.37
CA PRO A 427 -9.54 13.71 15.73
C PRO A 427 -8.67 14.67 16.55
N ARG A 428 -7.44 14.92 16.10
CA ARG A 428 -6.49 15.84 16.75
C ARG A 428 -6.58 17.28 16.22
N LEU A 429 -7.36 17.52 15.17
CA LEU A 429 -7.59 18.87 14.66
C LEU A 429 -8.50 19.64 15.62
N THR A 430 -7.89 20.39 16.53
CA THR A 430 -8.60 21.24 17.49
C THR A 430 -9.12 22.51 16.84
N ALA A 431 -10.07 23.20 17.47
CA ALA A 431 -10.56 24.50 17.00
C ALA A 431 -9.41 25.49 16.80
N GLU A 432 -8.47 25.55 17.75
CA GLU A 432 -7.29 26.43 17.68
C GLU A 432 -6.41 26.19 16.45
N ILE A 433 -6.23 24.91 16.06
CA ILE A 433 -5.46 24.57 14.83
C ILE A 433 -6.21 25.07 13.59
N LEU A 434 -7.52 24.80 13.53
CA LEU A 434 -8.36 25.13 12.36
C LEU A 434 -8.56 26.65 12.21
N GLU A 435 -8.67 27.39 13.31
CA GLU A 435 -8.78 28.86 13.31
C GLU A 435 -7.56 29.54 12.68
N ASN A 436 -6.38 28.95 12.82
CA ASN A 436 -5.14 29.44 12.24
C ASN A 436 -4.95 29.12 10.75
N GLN A 437 -5.89 28.38 10.13
CA GLN A 437 -5.79 27.99 8.72
C GLN A 437 -6.60 28.96 7.82
N SER A 438 -6.19 29.06 6.56
CA SER A 438 -6.94 29.82 5.55
C SER A 438 -8.20 29.08 5.10
N ASP A 439 -9.19 29.83 4.58
CA ASP A 439 -10.38 29.22 3.98
C ASP A 439 -10.04 28.25 2.85
N GLU A 440 -9.04 28.58 2.01
CA GLU A 440 -8.61 27.72 0.91
C GLU A 440 -8.00 26.40 1.42
N TRP A 441 -7.20 26.44 2.48
CA TRP A 441 -6.68 25.22 3.11
C TRP A 441 -7.83 24.35 3.65
N LEU A 442 -8.81 24.95 4.32
CA LEU A 442 -9.99 24.23 4.83
C LEU A 442 -10.78 23.58 3.70
N LEU A 443 -11.01 24.30 2.60
CA LEU A 443 -11.75 23.79 1.44
C LEU A 443 -11.02 22.62 0.77
N ASN A 444 -9.71 22.69 0.65
CA ASN A 444 -8.89 21.59 0.12
C ASN A 444 -8.92 20.36 1.05
N LEU A 445 -8.86 20.59 2.36
CA LEU A 445 -9.01 19.52 3.35
C LEU A 445 -10.40 18.87 3.24
N PHE A 446 -11.47 19.66 3.13
CA PHE A 446 -12.84 19.17 3.00
C PHE A 446 -13.03 18.34 1.75
N GLU A 447 -12.51 18.78 0.61
CA GLU A 447 -12.54 18.03 -0.65
C GLU A 447 -11.81 16.69 -0.51
N THR A 448 -10.63 16.71 0.12
CA THR A 448 -9.82 15.50 0.36
C THR A 448 -10.55 14.53 1.27
N ILE A 449 -11.11 14.99 2.39
CA ILE A 449 -11.87 14.15 3.32
C ILE A 449 -13.12 13.61 2.64
N TYR A 450 -13.84 14.47 1.91
CA TYR A 450 -15.04 14.07 1.19
C TYR A 450 -14.75 12.99 0.15
N SER A 451 -13.73 13.16 -0.67
CA SER A 451 -13.34 12.18 -1.68
C SER A 451 -12.81 10.88 -1.06
N THR A 452 -12.10 10.96 0.06
CA THR A 452 -11.43 9.83 0.69
C THR A 452 -12.31 9.11 1.71
N CYS A 453 -13.16 9.79 2.46
CA CYS A 453 -13.93 9.26 3.58
C CYS A 453 -15.42 8.99 3.32
N THR A 454 -16.03 9.37 2.21
CA THR A 454 -17.45 9.17 1.88
C THR A 454 -17.79 8.11 0.81
N GLY A 455 -16.83 7.46 0.09
CA GLY A 455 -17.08 6.46 -0.98
C GLY A 455 -17.27 5.01 -0.52
N VAL A 456 -17.65 4.19 -1.45
CA VAL A 456 -18.14 2.81 -1.28
C VAL A 456 -17.13 1.81 -0.66
N PHE A 457 -15.82 2.13 -0.62
CA PHE A 457 -14.76 1.24 -0.10
C PHE A 457 -14.36 1.45 1.38
N ARG A 458 -15.20 2.05 2.21
CA ARG A 458 -14.84 2.80 3.43
C ARG A 458 -15.17 2.18 4.76
N SER A 459 -15.33 0.91 4.85
CA SER A 459 -15.62 0.24 6.12
C SER A 459 -14.45 0.26 7.13
N LYS A 460 -13.23 0.58 6.72
CA LYS A 460 -12.04 0.50 7.59
C LYS A 460 -11.53 1.85 8.16
N GLU A 461 -11.89 2.97 7.58
CA GLU A 461 -11.44 4.30 8.03
C GLU A 461 -12.58 5.25 8.42
N LYS A 462 -13.61 4.74 9.11
CA LYS A 462 -14.70 5.60 9.61
C LYS A 462 -14.13 6.66 10.56
N VAL A 463 -14.04 7.90 10.08
CA VAL A 463 -13.80 9.06 10.91
C VAL A 463 -15.16 9.69 11.21
N ASP A 464 -15.47 9.90 12.48
CA ASP A 464 -16.63 10.70 12.88
C ASP A 464 -16.32 12.19 12.71
N ALA A 465 -16.61 12.70 11.51
CA ALA A 465 -16.40 14.11 11.20
C ALA A 465 -17.23 15.05 12.06
N LYS A 466 -18.37 14.59 12.60
CA LYS A 466 -19.27 15.39 13.46
C LYS A 466 -18.66 15.71 14.81
N GLY A 467 -17.77 14.87 15.31
CA GLY A 467 -17.03 15.07 16.54
C GLY A 467 -15.89 16.08 16.44
N ILE A 468 -15.54 16.55 15.25
CA ILE A 468 -14.43 17.48 14.99
C ILE A 468 -14.99 18.88 14.75
N PRO A 469 -14.35 19.97 15.25
CA PRO A 469 -14.87 21.33 15.11
C PRO A 469 -14.64 21.91 13.69
N PHE A 470 -15.15 21.23 12.65
CA PHE A 470 -14.94 21.63 11.26
C PHE A 470 -15.75 22.85 10.83
N VAL A 471 -16.78 23.22 11.57
CA VAL A 471 -17.65 24.33 11.17
C VAL A 471 -16.99 25.67 11.47
N ARG A 472 -16.59 26.40 10.43
CA ARG A 472 -16.04 27.75 10.54
C ARG A 472 -17.18 28.77 10.60
N LEU A 473 -17.19 29.57 11.64
CA LEU A 473 -18.14 30.65 11.85
C LEU A 473 -17.69 31.94 11.16
N GLN A 474 -18.61 32.93 11.10
CA GLN A 474 -18.34 34.24 10.47
C GLN A 474 -17.23 35.03 11.20
N ASP A 475 -17.04 34.84 12.48
CA ASP A 475 -15.98 35.44 13.28
C ASP A 475 -14.61 34.71 13.16
N GLY A 476 -14.56 33.64 12.38
CA GLY A 476 -13.35 32.82 12.18
C GLY A 476 -13.19 31.70 13.21
N SER A 477 -14.00 31.64 14.26
CA SER A 477 -13.96 30.55 15.22
C SER A 477 -14.48 29.23 14.64
N HIS A 478 -14.11 28.12 15.27
CA HIS A 478 -14.46 26.77 14.84
C HIS A 478 -15.25 26.03 15.91
N ILE A 479 -16.36 25.40 15.50
CA ILE A 479 -17.21 24.59 16.37
C ILE A 479 -17.59 23.25 15.75
N ARG A 480 -18.12 22.35 16.56
CA ARG A 480 -18.76 21.12 16.08
C ARG A 480 -20.14 21.44 15.51
N CYS A 481 -20.57 20.69 14.50
CA CYS A 481 -21.89 20.89 13.90
C CYS A 481 -23.04 20.55 14.87
N GLN A 482 -22.82 19.68 15.85
CA GLN A 482 -23.79 19.28 16.86
C GLN A 482 -23.13 19.11 18.23
N TYR A 483 -23.93 19.29 19.30
CA TYR A 483 -23.54 19.03 20.69
C TYR A 483 -24.71 18.29 21.36
N ASP A 484 -24.45 17.15 22.00
CA ASP A 484 -25.46 16.26 22.59
C ASP A 484 -26.69 15.99 21.68
N GLY A 485 -26.40 15.82 20.39
CA GLY A 485 -27.43 15.58 19.35
C GLY A 485 -28.16 16.84 18.86
N MET A 486 -27.92 17.99 19.46
CA MET A 486 -28.52 19.27 19.04
C MET A 486 -27.65 19.97 17.99
N ALA A 487 -28.27 20.40 16.90
CA ALA A 487 -27.59 21.16 15.85
C ALA A 487 -27.15 22.52 16.39
N GLN A 488 -25.92 22.93 16.09
CA GLN A 488 -25.34 24.20 16.51
C GLN A 488 -25.40 25.25 15.41
N VAL A 489 -25.61 24.83 14.18
CA VAL A 489 -25.59 25.66 12.96
C VAL A 489 -26.55 25.13 11.91
N TYR A 490 -26.94 25.99 10.98
CA TYR A 490 -27.78 25.66 9.84
C TYR A 490 -27.28 26.36 8.56
N LEU A 491 -27.46 25.71 7.40
CA LEU A 491 -26.94 26.19 6.11
C LEU A 491 -27.47 27.58 5.69
N ASN A 492 -28.72 27.90 6.03
CA ASN A 492 -29.36 29.16 5.69
C ASN A 492 -29.13 30.26 6.73
N ASN A 493 -28.28 30.02 7.76
CA ASN A 493 -27.97 30.99 8.80
C ASN A 493 -29.21 31.73 9.38
N PRO A 494 -30.23 31.04 9.89
CA PRO A 494 -31.47 31.68 10.34
C PRO A 494 -31.20 32.68 11.45
N THR A 495 -32.04 33.75 11.53
CA THR A 495 -31.85 34.83 12.50
C THR A 495 -31.93 34.35 13.94
N SER A 496 -32.71 33.31 14.23
CA SER A 496 -32.88 32.66 15.53
C SER A 496 -31.64 31.94 16.00
N CYS A 497 -30.79 31.43 15.09
CA CYS A 497 -29.56 30.73 15.45
C CYS A 497 -28.42 31.70 15.80
N LYS A 498 -27.79 31.53 16.97
CA LYS A 498 -26.66 32.34 17.45
C LYS A 498 -25.43 32.17 16.57
N ASN A 499 -25.14 30.95 16.19
CA ASN A 499 -23.95 30.62 15.41
C ASN A 499 -24.24 30.76 13.92
N LYS A 500 -23.41 31.51 13.22
CA LYS A 500 -23.53 31.73 11.76
C LYS A 500 -22.35 31.14 11.04
N ILE A 501 -22.58 30.27 10.08
CA ILE A 501 -21.54 29.68 9.25
C ILE A 501 -20.90 30.74 8.37
N SER A 502 -19.59 30.65 8.15
CA SER A 502 -18.85 31.52 7.21
C SER A 502 -19.46 31.49 5.80
N ALA A 503 -19.77 32.68 5.29
CA ALA A 503 -20.29 32.81 3.93
C ALA A 503 -19.29 32.34 2.87
N ALA A 504 -18.00 32.56 3.09
CA ALA A 504 -16.93 32.10 2.18
C ALA A 504 -16.94 30.58 1.98
N ILE A 505 -17.12 29.83 3.08
CA ILE A 505 -17.17 28.37 3.01
C ILE A 505 -18.47 27.86 2.39
N LEU A 506 -19.63 28.52 2.70
CA LEU A 506 -20.92 28.09 2.16
C LEU A 506 -21.10 28.41 0.64
N GLN A 507 -20.41 29.44 0.13
CA GLN A 507 -20.47 29.81 -1.28
C GLN A 507 -19.62 28.89 -2.17
N ASP A 508 -18.56 28.26 -1.60
CA ASP A 508 -17.74 27.28 -2.30
C ASP A 508 -18.43 25.91 -2.30
N GLN A 509 -18.46 25.26 -3.45
CA GLN A 509 -19.13 23.96 -3.62
C GLN A 509 -18.47 22.85 -2.77
N ARG A 510 -17.14 22.92 -2.56
CA ARG A 510 -16.38 21.95 -1.72
C ARG A 510 -16.86 22.04 -0.27
N GLY A 511 -16.94 23.26 0.25
CA GLY A 511 -17.41 23.53 1.60
C GLY A 511 -18.86 23.12 1.81
N ARG A 512 -19.74 23.52 0.87
CA ARG A 512 -21.16 23.17 0.91
C ARG A 512 -21.39 21.67 0.87
N ASN A 513 -20.75 20.94 -0.05
CA ASN A 513 -20.86 19.48 -0.14
C ASN A 513 -20.39 18.78 1.15
N PHE A 514 -19.27 19.24 1.70
CA PHE A 514 -18.76 18.67 2.95
C PHE A 514 -19.72 18.91 4.12
N TYR A 515 -20.29 20.11 4.25
CA TYR A 515 -21.21 20.42 5.32
C TYR A 515 -22.54 19.67 5.20
N VAL A 516 -23.05 19.50 3.99
CA VAL A 516 -24.31 18.76 3.74
C VAL A 516 -24.09 17.26 3.88
N ASP A 517 -23.16 16.69 3.12
CA ASP A 517 -23.08 15.25 2.93
C ASP A 517 -22.22 14.55 4.00
N ALA A 518 -21.17 15.21 4.52
CA ALA A 518 -20.29 14.65 5.53
C ALA A 518 -20.73 14.99 6.96
N LEU A 519 -21.09 16.24 7.22
CA LEU A 519 -21.53 16.70 8.53
C LEU A 519 -23.04 16.57 8.73
N GLY A 520 -23.84 16.47 7.65
CA GLY A 520 -25.28 16.39 7.73
C GLY A 520 -25.91 17.66 8.27
N ILE A 521 -25.33 18.84 7.96
CA ILE A 521 -25.91 20.13 8.32
C ILE A 521 -27.09 20.40 7.39
N GLU A 522 -28.25 20.70 7.96
CA GLU A 522 -29.50 20.92 7.28
C GLU A 522 -29.84 22.44 7.22
N GLU A 523 -30.80 22.80 6.40
CA GLU A 523 -31.42 24.13 6.48
C GLU A 523 -32.39 24.15 7.67
N TYR A 524 -32.45 25.28 8.37
CA TYR A 524 -33.46 25.53 9.39
C TYR A 524 -34.79 25.83 8.70
N ASN A 525 -35.69 24.88 8.72
CA ASN A 525 -37.00 24.94 8.12
C ASN A 525 -38.04 24.45 9.14
N ALA A 526 -39.35 24.48 8.77
CA ALA A 526 -40.42 24.11 9.69
C ALA A 526 -40.31 22.66 10.18
N ILE A 527 -39.77 21.73 9.36
CA ILE A 527 -39.55 20.35 9.79
C ILE A 527 -38.43 20.30 10.85
N ARG A 528 -37.40 21.10 10.72
CA ARG A 528 -36.32 21.15 11.68
C ARG A 528 -36.76 21.83 12.98
N GLU A 529 -37.49 22.95 12.90
CA GLU A 529 -38.11 23.61 14.02
C GLU A 529 -39.01 22.62 14.80
N LEU A 530 -39.78 21.80 14.08
CA LEU A 530 -40.60 20.75 14.69
C LEU A 530 -39.76 19.75 15.48
N LYS A 531 -38.64 19.26 14.90
CA LYS A 531 -37.76 18.29 15.57
C LYS A 531 -37.06 18.84 16.81
N ASP A 532 -36.51 20.06 16.71
CA ASP A 532 -35.62 20.60 17.73
C ASP A 532 -36.36 21.34 18.85
N ASP A 533 -37.44 22.06 18.49
CA ASP A 533 -38.11 22.96 19.42
C ASP A 533 -39.47 22.46 19.92
N VAL A 534 -40.08 21.50 19.24
CA VAL A 534 -41.45 21.04 19.57
C VAL A 534 -41.45 19.61 20.13
N LEU A 535 -40.73 18.67 19.50
CA LEU A 535 -40.82 17.27 19.95
C LEU A 535 -40.31 17.02 21.34
N CYS A 536 -39.49 17.89 21.90
CA CYS A 536 -39.01 17.79 23.28
C CYS A 536 -40.13 17.91 24.36
N PHE A 537 -41.28 18.46 23.99
CA PHE A 537 -42.44 18.56 24.88
C PHE A 537 -43.30 17.26 24.91
N TYR A 538 -43.07 16.34 24.00
CA TYR A 538 -43.83 15.11 23.88
C TYR A 538 -42.96 13.91 24.32
N GLY A 539 -43.43 13.17 25.31
CA GLY A 539 -42.77 11.94 25.77
C GLY A 539 -42.99 10.74 24.84
N GLU A 540 -42.63 9.55 25.29
CA GLU A 540 -42.90 8.31 24.55
C GLU A 540 -44.37 7.88 24.68
N ASP A 541 -45.03 8.24 25.80
CA ASP A 541 -46.43 7.95 26.12
C ASP A 541 -47.15 9.19 26.61
N SER A 542 -48.51 9.09 26.76
CA SER A 542 -49.36 10.18 27.25
C SER A 542 -48.98 10.67 28.64
N ASP A 543 -48.53 9.78 29.51
CA ASP A 543 -48.23 10.10 30.91
C ASP A 543 -46.93 10.89 31.05
N ASP A 544 -46.04 10.81 30.04
CA ASP A 544 -44.76 11.51 29.97
C ASP A 544 -44.87 12.82 29.17
N THR A 545 -46.03 13.15 28.61
CA THR A 545 -46.29 14.34 27.81
C THR A 545 -46.88 15.43 28.69
N ASP A 546 -46.07 16.46 29.01
CA ASP A 546 -46.49 17.58 29.87
C ASP A 546 -46.63 18.86 28.99
N ILE A 547 -47.78 18.99 28.35
CA ILE A 547 -48.12 20.13 27.48
C ILE A 547 -49.56 20.52 27.66
N GLN A 548 -49.82 21.83 27.60
CA GLN A 548 -51.19 22.36 27.57
C GLN A 548 -51.76 22.31 26.17
N PHE A 549 -53.09 22.19 26.06
CA PHE A 549 -53.73 22.08 24.75
C PHE A 549 -53.54 23.32 23.89
N GLU A 550 -53.48 24.50 24.48
CA GLU A 550 -53.23 25.77 23.81
C GLU A 550 -51.88 25.77 23.13
N ASP A 551 -50.80 25.29 23.80
CA ASP A 551 -49.45 25.19 23.22
C ASP A 551 -49.44 24.15 22.07
N ASN A 552 -50.17 23.07 22.19
CA ASN A 552 -50.33 22.07 21.15
C ASN A 552 -50.96 22.67 19.87
N LEU A 553 -51.93 23.61 20.00
CA LEU A 553 -52.47 24.31 18.83
C LEU A 553 -51.40 25.10 18.08
N GLU A 554 -50.53 25.82 18.79
CA GLU A 554 -49.37 26.49 18.17
C GLU A 554 -48.43 25.51 17.46
N HIS A 555 -48.24 24.35 18.04
CA HIS A 555 -47.45 23.29 17.41
C HIS A 555 -48.13 22.76 16.12
N PHE A 556 -49.45 22.69 16.08
CA PHE A 556 -50.16 22.31 14.87
C PHE A 556 -50.05 23.34 13.73
N GLU A 557 -49.90 24.64 14.04
CA GLU A 557 -49.57 25.65 13.03
C GLU A 557 -48.18 25.39 12.39
N LEU A 558 -47.23 25.01 13.19
CA LEU A 558 -45.90 24.59 12.72
C LEU A 558 -45.96 23.30 11.90
N ILE A 559 -46.70 22.30 12.38
CA ILE A 559 -46.93 21.04 11.65
C ILE A 559 -47.57 21.30 10.30
N GLU A 560 -48.53 22.23 10.21
CA GLU A 560 -49.14 22.60 8.94
C GLU A 560 -48.13 23.21 7.97
N ARG A 561 -47.20 24.07 8.46
CA ARG A 561 -46.10 24.61 7.65
C ARG A 561 -45.15 23.46 7.20
N ALA A 562 -44.79 22.60 8.11
CA ALA A 562 -43.90 21.48 7.84
C ALA A 562 -44.48 20.46 6.84
N LEU A 563 -45.79 20.20 6.90
CA LEU A 563 -46.52 19.37 5.95
C LEU A 563 -46.51 19.92 4.52
N LYS A 564 -46.44 21.24 4.35
CA LYS A 564 -46.31 21.90 3.04
C LYS A 564 -44.89 21.69 2.46
N GLU A 565 -43.89 21.50 3.31
CA GLU A 565 -42.51 21.23 2.89
C GLU A 565 -42.36 19.75 2.48
N ASN A 566 -42.69 18.81 3.37
CA ASN A 566 -42.60 17.38 3.10
C ASN A 566 -43.53 16.56 4.01
N ALA A 567 -44.72 16.27 3.51
CA ALA A 567 -45.75 15.56 4.26
C ALA A 567 -45.32 14.12 4.67
N ALA A 568 -44.61 13.41 3.80
CA ALA A 568 -44.18 12.05 4.11
C ALA A 568 -43.13 11.98 5.26
N GLU A 569 -42.24 12.96 5.31
CA GLU A 569 -41.25 13.08 6.39
C GLU A 569 -41.93 13.48 7.71
N VAL A 570 -42.84 14.44 7.70
CA VAL A 570 -43.57 14.85 8.89
C VAL A 570 -44.39 13.70 9.44
N GLN A 571 -45.09 12.95 8.60
CA GLN A 571 -45.84 11.74 9.02
C GLN A 571 -44.91 10.71 9.70
N ARG A 572 -43.73 10.46 9.12
CA ARG A 572 -42.72 9.53 9.70
C ARG A 572 -42.23 10.02 11.07
N ILE A 573 -41.98 11.34 11.21
CA ILE A 573 -41.50 11.94 12.45
C ILE A 573 -42.54 11.78 13.55
N LEU A 574 -43.81 12.09 13.23
CA LEU A 574 -44.91 12.11 14.20
C LEU A 574 -45.54 10.73 14.47
N ALA A 575 -45.20 9.71 13.69
CA ALA A 575 -45.84 8.40 13.76
C ALA A 575 -45.88 7.76 15.16
N ASN A 576 -44.84 8.02 15.96
CA ASN A 576 -44.72 7.47 17.32
C ASN A 576 -44.84 8.52 18.44
N VAL A 577 -45.17 9.77 18.08
CA VAL A 577 -45.28 10.89 19.02
C VAL A 577 -46.73 11.02 19.49
N PRO A 578 -47.03 11.04 20.81
CA PRO A 578 -48.37 11.23 21.33
C PRO A 578 -48.78 12.71 21.27
N ILE A 579 -49.06 13.21 20.03
CA ILE A 579 -49.28 14.61 19.74
C ILE A 579 -50.75 14.99 19.56
N VAL A 580 -51.62 14.01 19.40
CA VAL A 580 -53.07 14.23 19.19
C VAL A 580 -53.81 14.08 20.49
N TRP A 581 -54.60 15.11 20.85
CA TRP A 581 -55.49 15.11 22.00
C TRP A 581 -56.82 14.43 21.68
N ASP A 582 -57.24 13.45 22.49
CA ASP A 582 -58.52 12.74 22.32
C ASP A 582 -59.66 13.27 23.26
N GLY A 583 -59.38 14.38 23.93
CA GLY A 583 -60.27 14.93 24.97
C GLY A 583 -59.96 14.48 26.39
N HIS A 584 -59.07 13.47 26.54
CA HIS A 584 -58.71 12.92 27.83
C HIS A 584 -57.23 12.65 27.96
N ARG A 585 -56.57 12.22 26.88
CA ARG A 585 -55.14 11.83 26.85
C ARG A 585 -54.49 12.18 25.51
N TRP A 586 -53.18 12.37 25.51
CA TRP A 586 -52.36 12.48 24.30
C TRP A 586 -52.20 11.09 23.63
N LYS A 587 -52.39 11.06 22.33
CA LYS A 587 -52.39 9.83 21.53
C LYS A 587 -51.47 9.96 20.34
N LYS A 588 -50.92 8.86 19.87
CA LYS A 588 -50.21 8.79 18.60
C LYS A 588 -51.21 8.95 17.44
N PRO A 589 -50.84 9.61 16.33
CA PRO A 589 -51.74 9.80 15.20
C PRO A 589 -52.43 8.50 14.75
N ALA A 590 -51.67 7.41 14.67
CA ALA A 590 -52.19 6.12 14.22
C ALA A 590 -53.23 5.48 15.17
N ASP A 591 -53.34 5.94 16.41
CA ASP A 591 -54.29 5.45 17.40
C ASP A 591 -55.60 6.26 17.44
N CYS A 592 -55.66 7.36 16.69
CA CYS A 592 -56.84 8.23 16.66
C CYS A 592 -57.61 8.14 15.34
N TYR A 593 -58.92 8.23 15.47
CA TYR A 593 -59.85 8.32 14.36
C TYR A 593 -60.39 9.75 14.21
N ILE A 594 -60.58 10.17 12.96
CA ILE A 594 -61.14 11.50 12.65
C ILE A 594 -62.65 11.39 12.62
N PRO A 595 -63.40 12.21 13.39
CA PRO A 595 -64.88 12.21 13.34
C PRO A 595 -65.41 12.55 11.95
N SER A 596 -66.54 11.94 11.54
CA SER A 596 -67.12 12.12 10.20
C SER A 596 -67.61 13.53 9.92
N ASP A 597 -68.05 14.25 10.93
CA ASP A 597 -68.47 15.62 10.85
C ASP A 597 -67.29 16.61 10.85
N PHE A 598 -66.07 16.08 11.08
CA PHE A 598 -64.82 16.82 10.91
C PHE A 598 -64.34 16.77 9.46
N LEU A 599 -64.50 15.62 8.78
CA LEU A 599 -64.05 15.41 7.42
C LEU A 599 -65.18 14.80 6.57
N ASP A 600 -65.67 15.55 5.60
CA ASP A 600 -66.84 15.22 4.76
C ASP A 600 -66.68 13.95 3.87
N ARG A 601 -65.69 13.13 4.13
CA ARG A 601 -65.32 11.94 3.33
C ARG A 601 -65.58 10.60 4.06
N SER A 602 -66.00 10.64 5.29
CA SER A 602 -66.16 9.41 6.07
C SER A 602 -67.50 8.71 5.77
N ASP A 603 -67.41 7.38 5.64
CA ASP A 603 -68.59 6.56 5.42
C ASP A 603 -69.45 6.50 6.73
N PRO A 604 -70.71 6.92 6.71
CA PRO A 604 -71.57 6.87 7.89
C PRO A 604 -71.70 5.46 8.51
N ALA A 605 -71.62 4.42 7.71
CA ALA A 605 -71.64 3.04 8.19
C ALA A 605 -70.39 2.69 9.01
N VAL A 606 -69.22 3.17 8.60
CA VAL A 606 -67.98 3.01 9.32
C VAL A 606 -68.02 3.74 10.66
N GLN A 607 -68.56 4.94 10.70
CA GLN A 607 -68.70 5.73 11.91
C GLN A 607 -69.68 5.09 12.91
N ALA A 608 -70.77 4.52 12.43
CA ALA A 608 -71.71 3.83 13.29
C ALA A 608 -71.11 2.54 13.91
N VAL A 609 -70.20 1.91 13.23
CA VAL A 609 -69.42 0.77 13.74
C VAL A 609 -68.38 1.22 14.78
N LEU A 610 -67.54 2.18 14.44
CA LEU A 610 -66.51 2.72 15.33
C LEU A 610 -67.07 3.39 16.58
N GLY A 611 -68.25 4.05 16.48
CA GLY A 611 -68.90 4.72 17.61
C GLY A 611 -69.45 3.78 18.70
N GLN A 612 -69.47 2.48 18.43
CA GLN A 612 -69.80 1.46 19.43
C GLN A 612 -68.58 0.79 20.05
N MET A 613 -67.38 1.22 19.59
CA MET A 613 -66.11 0.67 20.06
C MET A 613 -65.41 1.67 20.96
N ASP A 614 -64.55 1.17 21.86
CA ASP A 614 -63.68 1.98 22.69
C ASP A 614 -62.43 2.43 21.89
N VAL A 615 -62.63 3.35 20.96
CA VAL A 615 -61.58 3.94 20.10
C VAL A 615 -61.36 5.40 20.45
N SER A 616 -60.13 5.87 20.34
CA SER A 616 -59.81 7.28 20.56
C SER A 616 -60.15 8.10 19.33
N TRP A 617 -60.82 9.20 19.56
CA TRP A 617 -61.19 10.14 18.54
C TRP A 617 -60.35 11.41 18.64
N VAL A 618 -60.02 12.06 17.52
CA VAL A 618 -59.51 13.45 17.53
C VAL A 618 -60.50 14.34 18.24
N SER A 619 -60.05 15.07 19.28
CA SER A 619 -60.93 15.91 20.09
C SER A 619 -61.67 16.99 19.26
N GLU A 620 -62.92 17.26 19.67
CA GLU A 620 -63.67 18.40 19.11
C GLU A 620 -63.05 19.75 19.41
N ASP A 621 -62.19 19.85 20.41
CA ASP A 621 -61.49 21.09 20.78
C ASP A 621 -60.59 21.63 19.64
N TYR A 622 -60.19 20.80 18.70
CA TYR A 622 -59.48 21.23 17.49
C TYR A 622 -60.34 21.88 16.45
N ARG A 623 -61.68 21.76 16.54
CA ARG A 623 -62.60 22.25 15.52
C ARG A 623 -62.49 23.76 15.33
N GLY A 624 -62.25 24.19 14.10
CA GLY A 624 -62.10 25.60 13.76
C GLY A 624 -60.66 26.12 13.91
N ASN A 625 -59.78 25.40 14.60
CA ASN A 625 -58.39 25.79 14.78
C ASN A 625 -57.43 24.96 13.89
N VAL A 626 -57.65 23.66 13.73
CA VAL A 626 -56.83 22.78 12.93
C VAL A 626 -57.68 22.15 11.81
N PRO A 627 -57.29 22.27 10.53
CA PRO A 627 -57.99 21.57 9.45
C PRO A 627 -57.96 20.05 9.58
N ALA A 628 -59.10 19.37 9.32
CA ALA A 628 -59.17 17.94 9.43
C ALA A 628 -58.19 17.15 8.57
N GLU A 629 -57.81 17.71 7.42
CA GLU A 629 -56.81 17.15 6.49
C GLU A 629 -55.41 17.10 7.10
N VAL A 630 -55.10 17.91 8.12
CA VAL A 630 -53.83 17.88 8.84
C VAL A 630 -53.70 16.56 9.59
N PHE A 631 -54.76 16.14 10.29
CA PHE A 631 -54.81 14.89 11.02
C PHE A 631 -54.63 13.69 10.08
N GLU A 632 -55.29 13.72 8.92
CA GLU A 632 -55.09 12.68 7.90
C GLU A 632 -53.64 12.59 7.44
N LYS A 633 -53.03 13.74 7.14
CA LYS A 633 -51.64 13.82 6.67
C LYS A 633 -50.61 13.38 7.70
N ILE A 634 -50.87 13.59 8.99
CA ILE A 634 -49.96 13.11 10.05
C ILE A 634 -50.19 11.63 10.41
N GLY A 635 -51.24 11.01 9.86
CA GLY A 635 -51.47 9.58 9.98
C GLY A 635 -52.64 9.15 10.88
N CYS A 636 -53.55 10.06 11.22
CA CYS A 636 -54.83 9.68 11.87
C CYS A 636 -55.75 8.98 10.87
N ASN A 637 -56.61 8.09 11.42
CA ASN A 637 -57.45 7.23 10.60
C ASN A 637 -58.75 7.90 10.18
N VAL A 638 -59.04 7.96 8.87
CA VAL A 638 -60.28 8.51 8.30
C VAL A 638 -61.41 7.46 8.33
N GLY A 639 -61.06 6.20 8.44
CA GLY A 639 -61.98 5.07 8.48
C GLY A 639 -61.31 3.88 9.10
N ILE A 640 -62.01 2.74 9.11
CA ILE A 640 -61.47 1.53 9.69
C ILE A 640 -60.11 1.19 9.06
N LYS A 641 -59.12 1.06 9.90
CA LYS A 641 -57.71 0.85 9.51
C LYS A 641 -57.54 -0.51 8.85
N ASP A 642 -56.70 -0.51 7.83
CA ASP A 642 -56.27 -1.72 7.17
C ASP A 642 -55.07 -2.31 7.89
N VAL A 643 -55.10 -3.59 8.18
CA VAL A 643 -53.96 -4.33 8.75
C VAL A 643 -53.29 -5.10 7.64
N PHE A 644 -52.00 -4.84 7.44
CA PHE A 644 -51.16 -5.58 6.51
C PHE A 644 -50.34 -6.63 7.25
N VAL A 645 -50.46 -7.88 6.82
CA VAL A 645 -49.63 -8.98 7.34
C VAL A 645 -48.68 -9.43 6.22
N ASP A 646 -47.78 -8.55 5.89
CA ASP A 646 -46.75 -8.82 4.91
C ASP A 646 -45.41 -8.69 5.62
N HIS A 647 -44.78 -9.78 6.10
CA HIS A 647 -43.49 -9.59 6.75
C HIS A 647 -42.54 -10.76 6.71
N TYR A 648 -41.32 -10.44 6.42
CA TYR A 648 -40.11 -11.04 6.94
C TYR A 648 -40.09 -10.87 8.46
N ALA A 649 -40.56 -11.83 9.20
CA ALA A 649 -40.43 -11.80 10.64
C ALA A 649 -39.30 -12.72 11.09
N TYR A 650 -38.20 -12.14 11.50
CA TYR A 650 -37.36 -12.82 12.48
C TYR A 650 -38.18 -13.11 13.72
N ASN A 651 -38.15 -14.35 14.18
CA ASN A 651 -38.98 -15.03 15.17
C ASN A 651 -39.43 -14.28 16.44
N ASN A 652 -39.10 -13.03 16.69
CA ASN A 652 -39.33 -12.38 17.97
C ASN A 652 -40.43 -11.29 17.99
N HIS A 653 -40.77 -10.69 16.85
CA HIS A 653 -41.76 -9.59 16.88
C HIS A 653 -43.24 -10.05 16.74
N LEU A 654 -43.51 -11.05 15.92
CA LEU A 654 -44.87 -11.57 15.77
C LEU A 654 -45.34 -12.37 16.99
N ARG A 655 -44.46 -13.04 17.72
CA ARG A 655 -44.80 -13.81 18.93
C ARG A 655 -45.29 -12.95 20.09
N LYS A 656 -45.04 -11.66 20.12
CA LYS A 656 -45.46 -10.76 21.20
C LYS A 656 -46.82 -10.09 20.95
N ALA A 657 -47.24 -9.93 19.68
CA ALA A 657 -48.47 -9.20 19.37
C ALA A 657 -49.73 -10.05 19.41
N ASP A 658 -49.68 -11.34 19.05
CA ASP A 658 -50.88 -12.21 19.01
C ASP A 658 -50.54 -13.69 19.21
N ALA A 659 -50.22 -14.08 20.44
CA ALA A 659 -49.98 -15.50 20.80
C ALA A 659 -51.16 -16.44 20.47
N SER A 660 -52.37 -15.96 20.59
CA SER A 660 -53.59 -16.72 20.30
C SER A 660 -53.76 -17.00 18.79
N PHE A 661 -53.44 -16.05 17.96
CA PHE A 661 -53.51 -16.18 16.50
C PHE A 661 -52.46 -17.17 15.98
N PHE A 662 -51.24 -17.07 16.51
CA PHE A 662 -50.18 -18.03 16.18
C PHE A 662 -50.47 -19.46 16.65
N GLU A 663 -51.05 -19.64 17.83
CA GLU A 663 -51.46 -20.95 18.31
C GLU A 663 -52.52 -21.56 17.41
N MET A 664 -53.47 -20.76 16.93
CA MET A 664 -54.48 -21.17 16.00
C MET A 664 -53.93 -21.59 14.64
N LEU A 665 -52.98 -20.83 14.11
CA LEU A 665 -52.26 -21.14 12.86
C LEU A 665 -51.39 -22.38 12.99
N GLN A 666 -50.65 -22.55 14.06
CA GLN A 666 -49.79 -23.71 14.31
C GLN A 666 -50.63 -25.01 14.42
N LYS A 667 -51.83 -24.94 14.96
CA LYS A 667 -52.74 -26.11 15.02
C LYS A 667 -53.29 -26.51 13.65
N ARG A 668 -53.31 -25.61 12.66
CA ARG A 668 -53.87 -25.86 11.31
C ARG A 668 -52.86 -26.17 10.24
N VAL A 669 -51.58 -25.79 10.46
CA VAL A 669 -50.49 -25.99 9.48
C VAL A 669 -49.63 -27.16 9.92
N LEU A 670 -49.80 -28.32 9.27
CA LEU A 670 -48.98 -29.51 9.49
C LEU A 670 -47.70 -29.44 8.64
N TYR A 671 -46.63 -29.05 9.26
CA TYR A 671 -45.29 -29.12 8.63
C TYR A 671 -44.76 -30.55 8.67
N LYS A 672 -44.47 -31.11 7.50
CA LYS A 672 -43.93 -32.47 7.40
C LYS A 672 -42.47 -32.62 7.80
N ARG A 673 -41.71 -31.54 7.96
CA ARG A 673 -40.21 -31.59 8.10
C ARG A 673 -39.54 -30.59 9.04
N CYS A 674 -40.22 -29.63 9.66
CA CYS A 674 -39.51 -28.59 10.45
C CYS A 674 -39.44 -28.94 11.95
N GLN A 675 -38.20 -29.18 12.42
CA GLN A 675 -37.90 -29.36 13.85
C GLN A 675 -36.94 -28.29 14.42
N ARG A 676 -36.54 -27.25 13.68
CA ARG A 676 -35.61 -26.22 14.17
C ARG A 676 -36.27 -24.85 14.23
N VAL A 677 -36.03 -24.16 15.36
CA VAL A 677 -36.67 -22.89 15.77
C VAL A 677 -35.99 -21.63 15.20
N ASP A 678 -34.81 -21.75 14.58
CA ASP A 678 -33.89 -20.62 14.39
C ASP A 678 -33.78 -20.07 12.95
N TYR A 679 -34.65 -20.50 12.05
CA TYR A 679 -34.63 -20.01 10.66
C TYR A 679 -35.75 -18.99 10.39
N PRO A 680 -35.52 -18.00 9.50
CA PRO A 680 -36.51 -16.99 9.17
C PRO A 680 -37.78 -17.58 8.58
N GLU A 681 -38.91 -17.10 9.05
CA GLU A 681 -40.25 -17.46 8.58
C GLU A 681 -40.82 -16.26 7.81
N THR A 682 -41.49 -16.52 6.69
CA THR A 682 -42.21 -15.52 5.90
C THR A 682 -43.67 -15.88 5.86
N TRP A 683 -44.54 -14.96 6.22
CA TRP A 683 -45.97 -15.08 6.16
C TRP A 683 -46.53 -14.10 5.13
N ASP A 684 -47.30 -14.58 4.19
CA ASP A 684 -48.03 -13.78 3.23
C ASP A 684 -49.56 -14.05 3.49
N MET A 685 -50.06 -13.29 4.44
CA MET A 685 -51.45 -13.44 4.95
C MET A 685 -52.42 -12.40 4.41
N TYR A 686 -51.88 -11.49 3.56
CA TYR A 686 -52.66 -10.40 2.96
C TYR A 686 -53.34 -9.45 3.99
N HIS A 687 -54.39 -8.79 3.59
CA HIS A 687 -55.03 -7.75 4.37
C HIS A 687 -56.08 -8.29 5.33
N SER A 688 -56.23 -7.60 6.45
CA SER A 688 -57.39 -7.71 7.34
C SER A 688 -57.89 -6.32 7.73
N ILE A 689 -58.89 -6.25 8.55
CA ILE A 689 -59.51 -5.02 9.06
C ILE A 689 -59.17 -4.94 10.53
N ASP A 690 -58.69 -3.79 11.00
CA ASP A 690 -58.40 -3.55 12.41
C ASP A 690 -59.71 -3.73 13.24
N HIS A 691 -59.58 -4.25 14.45
CA HIS A 691 -60.68 -4.52 15.33
C HIS A 691 -61.80 -5.42 14.74
N LEU A 692 -61.50 -6.17 13.67
CA LEU A 692 -62.54 -6.99 13.01
C LEU A 692 -63.23 -7.97 13.96
N GLN A 693 -62.52 -8.59 14.88
CA GLN A 693 -63.08 -9.51 15.86
C GLN A 693 -64.08 -8.82 16.81
N ASP A 694 -63.72 -7.61 17.30
CA ASP A 694 -64.58 -6.81 18.18
C ASP A 694 -65.85 -6.37 17.43
N ILE A 695 -65.70 -5.94 16.18
CA ILE A 695 -66.79 -5.57 15.28
C ILE A 695 -67.72 -6.76 15.07
N LEU A 696 -67.16 -7.95 14.80
CA LEU A 696 -67.92 -9.18 14.59
C LEU A 696 -68.65 -9.66 15.87
N CYS A 697 -68.13 -9.38 17.04
CA CYS A 697 -68.70 -9.74 18.34
C CYS A 697 -69.77 -8.79 18.82
N SER A 698 -70.15 -7.77 18.12
CA SER A 698 -71.11 -6.69 18.54
C SER A 698 -72.53 -7.09 18.64
N ASN A 699 -72.89 -8.34 18.61
CA ASN A 699 -74.22 -8.98 18.97
C ASN A 699 -75.49 -8.33 18.40
N SER A 700 -75.44 -7.77 17.18
CA SER A 700 -76.57 -7.16 16.51
C SER A 700 -76.71 -7.65 15.06
N VAL A 701 -77.93 -8.04 14.64
CA VAL A 701 -78.19 -8.44 13.24
C VAL A 701 -77.88 -7.28 12.30
N GLU A 702 -78.24 -6.06 12.69
CA GLU A 702 -77.93 -4.83 11.90
C GLU A 702 -76.46 -4.64 11.73
N MET A 703 -75.69 -4.90 12.76
CA MET A 703 -74.22 -4.79 12.68
C MET A 703 -73.61 -5.86 11.78
N SER A 704 -74.07 -7.06 11.81
CA SER A 704 -73.61 -8.14 10.91
C SER A 704 -73.79 -7.75 9.44
N VAL A 705 -74.96 -7.11 9.11
CA VAL A 705 -75.18 -6.59 7.74
C VAL A 705 -74.19 -5.51 7.38
N LYS A 706 -73.98 -4.53 8.28
CA LYS A 706 -73.02 -3.45 8.06
C LYS A 706 -71.57 -3.95 7.89
N VAL A 707 -71.18 -4.98 8.62
CA VAL A 707 -69.88 -5.61 8.46
C VAL A 707 -69.76 -6.27 7.09
N VAL A 708 -70.80 -6.98 6.60
CA VAL A 708 -70.80 -7.56 5.26
C VAL A 708 -70.66 -6.47 4.20
N ASP A 709 -71.38 -5.36 4.34
CA ASP A 709 -71.28 -4.24 3.42
C ASP A 709 -69.90 -3.60 3.44
N LEU A 710 -69.30 -3.41 4.64
CA LEU A 710 -67.96 -2.91 4.81
C LEU A 710 -66.91 -3.82 4.12
N ILE A 711 -66.98 -5.12 4.34
CA ILE A 711 -66.06 -6.07 3.70
C ILE A 711 -66.23 -6.01 2.17
N ASN A 712 -67.46 -5.98 1.68
CA ASN A 712 -67.71 -5.87 0.24
C ASN A 712 -67.13 -4.59 -0.37
N GLU A 713 -67.28 -3.45 0.30
CA GLU A 713 -66.67 -2.18 -0.13
C GLU A 713 -65.13 -2.24 -0.12
N LYS A 714 -64.53 -2.83 0.91
CA LYS A 714 -63.09 -3.02 0.98
C LYS A 714 -62.58 -3.93 -0.14
N VAL A 715 -63.25 -5.03 -0.40
CA VAL A 715 -62.92 -5.97 -1.50
C VAL A 715 -63.05 -5.29 -2.87
N LYS A 716 -64.04 -4.44 -3.08
CA LYS A 716 -64.18 -3.67 -4.32
C LYS A 716 -63.08 -2.67 -4.52
N LYS A 717 -62.63 -1.98 -3.45
CA LYS A 717 -61.61 -0.93 -3.51
C LYS A 717 -60.20 -1.53 -3.60
N HIS A 718 -59.95 -2.70 -3.02
CA HIS A 718 -58.63 -3.31 -2.97
C HIS A 718 -58.68 -4.79 -3.28
N PRO A 719 -58.13 -5.26 -4.45
CA PRO A 719 -58.23 -6.66 -4.88
C PRO A 719 -57.64 -7.70 -3.88
N LEU A 720 -56.71 -7.28 -3.02
CA LEU A 720 -56.06 -8.17 -2.03
C LEU A 720 -57.04 -8.64 -0.94
N TYR A 721 -58.05 -7.85 -0.59
CA TYR A 721 -59.12 -8.30 0.35
C TYR A 721 -59.93 -9.47 -0.18
N GLY A 722 -60.01 -9.66 -1.49
CA GLY A 722 -60.67 -10.81 -2.10
C GLY A 722 -59.88 -12.11 -2.00
N LYS A 723 -58.62 -12.06 -1.59
CA LYS A 723 -57.79 -13.24 -1.44
C LYS A 723 -58.03 -13.89 -0.08
N MET A 724 -58.79 -15.02 -0.08
CA MET A 724 -59.10 -15.77 1.12
C MET A 724 -58.00 -16.78 1.54
N THR A 725 -56.93 -16.87 0.78
CA THR A 725 -55.78 -17.75 1.05
C THR A 725 -54.48 -17.05 0.96
N GLY A 726 -53.57 -17.31 1.86
CA GLY A 726 -52.22 -16.85 1.90
C GLY A 726 -51.19 -17.96 1.78
N SER A 727 -49.93 -17.65 2.01
CA SER A 727 -48.85 -18.62 2.03
C SER A 727 -47.92 -18.39 3.23
N HIS A 728 -47.29 -19.47 3.67
CA HIS A 728 -46.26 -19.45 4.69
C HIS A 728 -45.02 -20.19 4.20
N SER A 729 -43.87 -19.57 4.36
CA SER A 729 -42.60 -20.17 3.99
C SER A 729 -41.63 -20.14 5.16
N LYS A 730 -40.94 -21.24 5.39
CA LYS A 730 -39.91 -21.35 6.42
C LYS A 730 -38.64 -21.88 5.81
N ALA A 731 -37.56 -21.15 5.99
CA ALA A 731 -36.26 -21.60 5.55
C ALA A 731 -35.79 -22.79 6.38
N PHE A 732 -35.35 -23.84 5.70
CA PHE A 732 -34.86 -25.07 6.33
C PHE A 732 -33.37 -25.09 6.52
N ASN A 733 -32.64 -24.47 5.58
CA ASN A 733 -31.22 -24.18 5.60
C ASN A 733 -30.94 -23.00 4.64
N THR A 734 -29.67 -22.67 4.40
CA THR A 734 -29.31 -21.58 3.51
C THR A 734 -29.76 -21.74 2.03
N THR A 735 -30.21 -22.93 1.65
CA THR A 735 -30.55 -23.26 0.27
C THR A 735 -31.95 -23.86 0.07
N THR A 736 -32.62 -24.26 1.14
CA THR A 736 -33.91 -24.97 1.06
C THR A 736 -34.98 -24.26 1.88
N THR A 737 -36.08 -23.89 1.26
CA THR A 737 -37.25 -23.29 1.89
C THR A 737 -38.44 -24.30 1.77
N ASP A 738 -39.10 -24.58 2.87
CA ASP A 738 -40.35 -25.35 2.86
C ASP A 738 -41.52 -24.36 2.87
N SER A 739 -42.42 -24.46 1.93
CA SER A 739 -43.57 -23.56 1.81
C SER A 739 -44.88 -24.30 1.80
N VAL A 740 -45.86 -23.74 2.50
CA VAL A 740 -47.23 -24.20 2.50
C VAL A 740 -48.10 -23.11 1.88
N ASN A 741 -48.68 -23.43 0.71
CA ASN A 741 -49.60 -22.54 0.02
C ASN A 741 -51.03 -22.88 0.42
N HIS A 742 -51.96 -21.94 0.22
CA HIS A 742 -53.39 -22.10 0.52
C HIS A 742 -53.75 -22.20 2.01
N ILE A 743 -52.94 -21.57 2.88
CA ILE A 743 -53.40 -21.30 4.25
C ILE A 743 -54.50 -20.24 4.20
N PRO A 744 -55.49 -20.24 5.12
CA PRO A 744 -56.46 -19.16 5.17
C PRO A 744 -55.75 -17.79 5.36
N SER A 745 -56.24 -16.75 4.66
CA SER A 745 -55.78 -15.38 4.94
C SER A 745 -56.25 -14.95 6.34
N MET A 746 -55.67 -13.87 6.88
CA MET A 746 -56.05 -13.32 8.17
C MET A 746 -57.56 -12.99 8.20
N LEU A 747 -58.05 -12.28 7.18
CA LEU A 747 -59.45 -11.96 7.02
C LEU A 747 -60.32 -13.21 7.00
N ALA A 748 -59.96 -14.25 6.25
CA ALA A 748 -60.69 -15.49 6.17
C ALA A 748 -60.75 -16.27 7.51
N LEU A 749 -59.64 -16.22 8.26
CA LEU A 749 -59.56 -16.83 9.60
C LEU A 749 -60.46 -16.15 10.60
N GLU A 750 -60.41 -14.82 10.66
CA GLU A 750 -61.23 -14.01 11.58
C GLU A 750 -62.72 -14.19 11.27
N LEU A 751 -63.10 -14.04 9.99
CA LEU A 751 -64.49 -14.23 9.58
C LEU A 751 -65.02 -15.64 9.87
N SER A 752 -64.19 -16.67 9.66
CA SER A 752 -64.65 -18.07 9.83
C SER A 752 -64.67 -18.55 11.26
N SER A 753 -63.85 -18.00 12.13
CA SER A 753 -63.66 -18.46 13.51
C SER A 753 -64.50 -17.68 14.52
N THR A 754 -64.91 -16.45 14.21
CA THR A 754 -65.73 -15.60 15.09
C THR A 754 -67.22 -15.93 14.93
N LYS A 755 -68.01 -15.91 16.01
CA LYS A 755 -69.47 -16.08 15.99
C LYS A 755 -70.13 -14.75 15.73
N TRP A 756 -70.59 -14.51 14.50
CA TRP A 756 -71.18 -13.23 14.10
C TRP A 756 -72.41 -13.33 13.19
N LEU A 757 -72.73 -14.51 12.74
CA LEU A 757 -73.92 -14.72 11.92
C LEU A 757 -75.03 -15.30 12.76
N TYR A 758 -76.25 -14.85 12.58
CA TYR A 758 -77.44 -15.42 13.23
C TYR A 758 -78.02 -16.54 12.40
N ASP A 759 -78.27 -17.70 13.04
CA ASP A 759 -78.95 -18.81 12.43
C ASP A 759 -80.50 -18.60 12.45
N LYS A 760 -81.24 -19.55 11.89
CA LYS A 760 -82.71 -19.50 11.83
C LYS A 760 -83.34 -19.44 13.18
N THR A 761 -82.66 -19.75 14.25
CA THR A 761 -83.17 -19.75 15.64
C THR A 761 -82.81 -18.46 16.37
N GLY A 762 -82.14 -17.56 15.73
CA GLY A 762 -81.66 -16.30 16.33
C GLY A 762 -80.41 -16.50 17.21
N THR A 763 -79.67 -17.61 17.04
CA THR A 763 -78.48 -17.92 17.81
C THR A 763 -77.23 -17.53 17.00
N LEU A 764 -76.26 -16.85 17.63
CA LEU A 764 -75.00 -16.51 17.02
C LEU A 764 -74.12 -17.74 16.76
N GLN A 765 -73.70 -17.90 15.51
CA GLN A 765 -72.91 -19.00 15.04
C GLN A 765 -71.67 -18.46 14.29
N SER A 766 -70.63 -19.22 14.30
CA SER A 766 -69.51 -18.94 13.35
C SER A 766 -69.85 -19.46 11.95
N PRO A 767 -69.41 -18.83 10.86
CA PRO A 767 -69.65 -19.35 9.51
C PRO A 767 -69.23 -20.79 9.31
N SER A 768 -68.20 -21.25 10.05
CA SER A 768 -67.69 -22.63 10.02
C SER A 768 -68.66 -23.64 10.66
N ASP A 769 -69.58 -23.19 11.53
CA ASP A 769 -70.52 -24.07 12.29
C ASP A 769 -71.91 -24.12 11.64
N ILE A 770 -72.23 -23.21 10.70
CA ILE A 770 -73.48 -23.15 9.98
C ILE A 770 -73.49 -24.29 8.98
N LYS A 771 -74.34 -25.33 9.25
CA LYS A 771 -74.63 -26.39 8.29
C LYS A 771 -75.56 -25.84 7.19
N LYS A 772 -75.15 -26.10 5.90
CA LYS A 772 -76.03 -25.79 4.73
C LYS A 772 -77.38 -26.42 4.83
#